data_707bc0789dbea21c2cb1a408d6465399
#
_entry.id   707bc0789dbea21c2cb1a408d6465399
#
_cell.length_a   1.000
_cell.length_b   1.000
_cell.length_c   1.000
_cell.angle_alpha   90.00
_cell.angle_beta   90.00
_cell.angle_gamma   90.00
#
_symmetry.space_group_name_H-M   'P 1'
#
loop_
_entity.id
_entity.type
_entity.pdbx_description
1 polymer ?
#
loop_
_entity_poly.entity_id
_entity_poly.type
_entity_poly.pdbx_seq_one_letter_code
_entity_poly.pdbx_strand_id
1 'polypeptide(L)'
;MVQVRAHQPVNTDGSINLEAWLDHVQNLVPGLDRQGLLEACEFARESEQRAIAAQNSWAEGTSSFQTGLEIAEILADLKLDQESLVAAVIYRGVREGKITLEAVNKHFGPVVAKLIEGVLRMAAISASLNPRHSMVLGTQAQVESLRKMLVAMVDDVRVALIKLAERTCAIRAVKNADEEKRHRVAREVFDIYAPLAHRLGIGHIKWELEDLSFRYLEPDQYKQIAKLLHERRLDREQYIANVMSQLKEALAATGVQADLSGRAKHIYSIWRKMQRKGLDFSQIYDVRAVRVLVPEMRDCYTALGIVHTLWRHIPKEFDDYIANPKENGYRSLHTAVIGPEGKVLEVQIRTHSMHEEAELGVCAHWRYKGTDVKASSNHYEEKISWLRQVLEWHEELGDIGGLAEQLRVDIEPDRVYVFTPDGHAIDLPKGATPLDFAYRVHTEVGHNCRGAKINGRIVPLNYSLQTGEQVEIITGKHSGPSRDWLNSNLGYVTTSWARAKIVHWFKLQARDQNVAAGKALIERELSRLALPPVDFDRLAEKANVRTAEDMFAALGAGDLRLAHLVNYAQQLVEPDRDSEQLELIPRKPSKIGHGKRGDVQIQGVGNLLTQMAGCCQPLPGDPIVGYITLGRGVTIHRQDCATALQLAGREPERMIQVSWGPEPVRTYPVDIAIRAYDRSGLLRDVSQVLLNERINVLAVNTRSNKEDNTATMQLTIEIPGLDALGRLLARVSQLPNIIEARRNRTP
;
A
#
# COMPACT_ATOMS: atom_id res chain seq x y z
N MET A 1 1.00 10.40 26.20
CA MET A 1 2.00 11.43 25.87
C MET A 1 3.27 10.67 25.53
N VAL A 2 3.82 10.90 24.35
CA VAL A 2 5.17 10.44 24.04
C VAL A 2 6.06 11.03 25.12
N GLN A 3 6.78 10.19 25.88
CA GLN A 3 7.80 10.68 26.79
C GLN A 3 8.82 11.45 25.91
N VAL A 4 8.86 12.77 26.07
CA VAL A 4 9.96 13.55 25.56
C VAL A 4 11.16 13.02 26.33
N ARG A 5 12.13 12.37 25.61
CA ARG A 5 13.32 11.84 26.25
C ARG A 5 13.98 12.89 27.12
N ALA A 6 14.57 12.45 28.22
CA ALA A 6 15.38 13.30 29.05
C ALA A 6 16.44 13.99 28.19
N HIS A 7 16.64 15.27 28.39
CA HIS A 7 17.72 16.01 27.73
C HIS A 7 19.05 15.28 27.97
N GLN A 8 19.88 15.24 26.92
CA GLN A 8 21.25 14.76 27.05
C GLN A 8 21.93 15.39 28.27
N PRO A 9 22.74 14.64 29.02
CA PRO A 9 23.43 15.19 30.19
C PRO A 9 24.30 16.39 29.76
N VAL A 10 24.02 17.55 30.36
CA VAL A 10 24.74 18.79 30.07
C VAL A 10 25.57 19.21 31.30
N ASN A 11 26.73 19.78 31.03
CA ASN A 11 27.59 20.42 32.02
C ASN A 11 26.98 21.75 32.49
N THR A 12 27.55 22.34 33.51
CA THR A 12 27.12 23.66 34.04
C THR A 12 27.31 24.82 33.06
N ASP A 13 28.12 24.65 32.04
CA ASP A 13 28.35 25.60 30.93
C ASP A 13 27.42 25.43 29.74
N GLY A 14 26.47 24.45 29.82
CA GLY A 14 25.55 24.11 28.74
C GLY A 14 26.14 23.20 27.66
N SER A 15 27.40 22.78 27.76
CA SER A 15 28.00 21.78 26.88
C SER A 15 27.50 20.36 27.22
N ILE A 16 27.54 19.44 26.24
CA ILE A 16 27.17 18.05 26.49
C ILE A 16 28.21 17.38 27.37
N ASN A 17 27.76 16.73 28.44
CA ASN A 17 28.63 15.90 29.29
C ASN A 17 28.84 14.53 28.61
N LEU A 18 29.93 14.45 27.84
CA LEU A 18 30.23 13.29 27.03
C LEU A 18 30.49 12.03 27.86
N GLU A 19 31.16 12.17 29.03
CA GLU A 19 31.44 11.05 29.93
C GLU A 19 30.11 10.42 30.46
N ALA A 20 29.20 11.26 30.96
CA ALA A 20 27.92 10.79 31.44
C ALA A 20 27.07 10.19 30.31
N TRP A 21 27.16 10.70 29.09
CA TRP A 21 26.51 10.14 27.93
C TRP A 21 27.09 8.77 27.54
N LEU A 22 28.40 8.61 27.54
CA LEU A 22 29.09 7.33 27.30
C LEU A 22 28.73 6.28 28.35
N ASP A 23 28.66 6.65 29.64
CA ASP A 23 28.23 5.76 30.71
C ASP A 23 26.79 5.30 30.50
N HIS A 24 25.92 6.21 30.06
CA HIS A 24 24.53 5.87 29.74
C HIS A 24 24.43 4.87 28.58
N VAL A 25 25.14 5.14 27.49
CA VAL A 25 25.14 4.25 26.29
C VAL A 25 25.76 2.89 26.63
N GLN A 26 26.80 2.84 27.44
CA GLN A 26 27.44 1.59 27.88
C GLN A 26 26.50 0.73 28.74
N ASN A 27 25.64 1.36 29.57
CA ASN A 27 24.62 0.66 30.33
C ASN A 27 23.52 0.06 29.41
N LEU A 28 23.21 0.71 28.29
CA LEU A 28 22.24 0.22 27.31
C LEU A 28 22.79 -0.93 26.45
N VAL A 29 24.09 -0.88 26.11
CA VAL A 29 24.79 -1.86 25.25
C VAL A 29 25.98 -2.44 26.03
N PRO A 30 25.78 -3.50 26.83
CA PRO A 30 26.88 -4.16 27.54
C PRO A 30 27.89 -4.75 26.53
N GLY A 31 29.19 -4.49 26.77
CA GLY A 31 30.28 -4.97 25.88
C GLY A 31 30.72 -4.00 24.80
N LEU A 32 30.21 -2.76 24.83
CA LEU A 32 30.61 -1.68 23.94
C LEU A 32 32.09 -1.29 24.19
N ASP A 33 32.87 -1.09 23.14
CA ASP A 33 34.17 -0.46 23.22
C ASP A 33 34.03 1.06 23.46
N ARG A 34 34.09 1.43 24.73
CA ARG A 34 33.94 2.82 25.18
C ARG A 34 35.00 3.75 24.55
N GLN A 35 36.23 3.26 24.39
CA GLN A 35 37.32 4.05 23.84
C GLN A 35 37.11 4.34 22.35
N GLY A 36 36.71 3.32 21.56
CA GLY A 36 36.44 3.50 20.15
C GLY A 36 35.24 4.43 19.89
N LEU A 37 34.21 4.41 20.77
CA LEU A 37 33.07 5.34 20.65
C LEU A 37 33.47 6.77 21.06
N LEU A 38 34.35 6.93 22.11
CA LEU A 38 34.87 8.22 22.50
C LEU A 38 35.65 8.86 21.35
N GLU A 39 36.56 8.10 20.69
CA GLU A 39 37.34 8.56 19.55
C GLU A 39 36.42 9.05 18.39
N ALA A 40 35.32 8.35 18.13
CA ALA A 40 34.33 8.76 17.12
C ALA A 40 33.65 10.09 17.52
N CYS A 41 33.29 10.25 18.79
CA CYS A 41 32.69 11.48 19.31
C CYS A 41 33.66 12.67 19.22
N GLU A 42 34.92 12.47 19.59
CA GLU A 42 35.96 13.50 19.50
C GLU A 42 36.22 13.90 18.05
N PHE A 43 36.38 12.93 17.16
CA PHE A 43 36.53 13.15 15.73
C PHE A 43 35.39 13.96 15.12
N ALA A 44 34.14 13.63 15.46
CA ALA A 44 32.98 14.36 15.00
C ALA A 44 32.90 15.78 15.53
N ARG A 45 33.20 15.97 16.83
CA ARG A 45 33.24 17.28 17.51
C ARG A 45 34.31 18.19 16.93
N GLU A 46 35.54 17.70 16.76
CA GLU A 46 36.65 18.46 16.18
C GLU A 46 36.39 18.85 14.71
N SER A 47 35.76 17.93 13.94
CA SER A 47 35.39 18.20 12.55
C SER A 47 34.34 19.30 12.45
N GLU A 48 33.35 19.31 13.35
CA GLU A 48 32.38 20.39 13.45
C GLU A 48 33.03 21.73 13.84
N GLN A 49 33.90 21.74 14.83
CA GLN A 49 34.64 22.95 15.24
C GLN A 49 35.50 23.53 14.11
N ARG A 50 36.18 22.65 13.36
CA ARG A 50 36.99 23.06 12.19
C ARG A 50 36.09 23.66 11.09
N ALA A 51 34.92 23.09 10.85
CA ALA A 51 33.98 23.60 9.86
C ALA A 51 33.38 24.96 10.27
N ILE A 52 33.06 25.14 11.55
CA ILE A 52 32.60 26.44 12.11
C ILE A 52 33.68 27.51 11.96
N ALA A 53 34.94 27.18 12.30
CA ALA A 53 36.09 28.11 12.15
C ALA A 53 36.32 28.50 10.67
N ALA A 54 36.01 27.62 9.72
CA ALA A 54 36.10 27.85 8.28
C ALA A 54 34.86 28.54 7.69
N GLN A 55 33.90 29.01 8.52
CA GLN A 55 32.62 29.61 8.12
C GLN A 55 31.76 28.70 7.20
N ASN A 56 31.97 27.40 7.26
CA ASN A 56 31.21 26.39 6.51
C ASN A 56 30.06 25.83 7.39
N SER A 57 29.10 26.69 7.74
CA SER A 57 27.92 26.28 8.51
C SER A 57 26.74 26.08 7.60
N TRP A 58 26.28 24.82 7.49
CA TRP A 58 25.16 24.43 6.59
C TRP A 58 23.77 24.78 7.13
N ALA A 59 23.60 24.99 8.43
CA ALA A 59 22.36 25.40 9.05
C ALA A 59 22.64 26.16 10.34
N GLU A 60 22.25 27.41 10.41
CA GLU A 60 22.26 28.16 11.66
C GLU A 60 21.44 27.45 12.74
N GLY A 61 22.07 27.12 13.86
CA GLY A 61 21.40 26.70 15.09
C GLY A 61 21.28 25.20 15.35
N THR A 62 21.80 24.29 14.50
CA THR A 62 21.78 22.84 14.78
C THR A 62 23.19 22.24 14.71
N SER A 63 23.67 21.65 15.82
CA SER A 63 24.94 20.93 15.87
C SER A 63 24.80 19.57 15.20
N SER A 64 25.72 19.28 14.23
CA SER A 64 25.80 17.95 13.59
C SER A 64 26.22 16.90 14.60
N PHE A 65 27.14 17.26 15.50
CA PHE A 65 27.64 16.40 16.57
C PHE A 65 26.52 16.04 17.55
N GLN A 66 25.77 17.04 18.04
CA GLN A 66 24.65 16.79 18.95
C GLN A 66 23.58 15.87 18.30
N THR A 67 23.24 16.12 17.05
CA THR A 67 22.29 15.26 16.31
C THR A 67 22.85 13.83 16.14
N GLY A 68 24.18 13.69 15.91
CA GLY A 68 24.85 12.40 15.86
C GLY A 68 24.74 11.62 17.16
N LEU A 69 24.91 12.27 18.30
CA LEU A 69 24.74 11.65 19.63
C LEU A 69 23.28 11.22 19.86
N GLU A 70 22.28 12.05 19.46
CA GLU A 70 20.87 11.69 19.56
C GLU A 70 20.52 10.47 18.71
N ILE A 71 21.05 10.38 17.48
CA ILE A 71 20.86 9.20 16.62
C ILE A 71 21.50 7.97 17.27
N ALA A 72 22.74 8.08 17.77
CA ALA A 72 23.44 6.98 18.42
C ALA A 72 22.72 6.49 19.68
N GLU A 73 22.11 7.39 20.47
CA GLU A 73 21.34 7.04 21.65
C GLU A 73 20.09 6.22 21.28
N ILE A 74 19.36 6.61 20.20
CA ILE A 74 18.23 5.83 19.69
C ILE A 74 18.68 4.43 19.27
N LEU A 75 19.84 4.31 18.62
CA LEU A 75 20.38 3.02 18.21
C LEU A 75 20.91 2.19 19.39
N ALA A 76 21.41 2.83 20.45
CA ALA A 76 21.79 2.17 21.69
C ALA A 76 20.56 1.60 22.42
N ASP A 77 19.43 2.31 22.44
CA ASP A 77 18.16 1.77 22.96
C ASP A 77 17.69 0.53 22.15
N LEU A 78 17.98 0.51 20.84
CA LEU A 78 17.75 -0.65 19.97
C LEU A 78 18.82 -1.74 20.14
N LYS A 79 19.83 -1.52 21.01
CA LYS A 79 20.93 -2.43 21.33
C LYS A 79 21.77 -2.84 20.11
N LEU A 80 22.04 -1.88 19.23
CA LEU A 80 22.86 -2.09 18.04
C LEU A 80 24.36 -2.17 18.35
N ASP A 81 25.12 -2.65 17.38
CA ASP A 81 26.56 -2.87 17.48
C ASP A 81 27.40 -1.57 17.44
N GLN A 82 28.68 -1.71 17.77
CA GLN A 82 29.65 -0.64 17.82
C GLN A 82 29.73 0.16 16.52
N GLU A 83 29.80 -0.52 15.38
CA GLU A 83 29.96 0.12 14.07
C GLU A 83 28.73 0.98 13.71
N SER A 84 27.53 0.54 14.11
CA SER A 84 26.29 1.31 13.92
C SER A 84 26.28 2.59 14.76
N LEU A 85 26.74 2.53 16.02
CA LEU A 85 26.82 3.69 16.90
C LEU A 85 27.85 4.70 16.40
N VAL A 86 29.04 4.23 15.99
CA VAL A 86 30.11 5.06 15.40
C VAL A 86 29.59 5.71 14.10
N ALA A 87 28.96 4.94 13.23
CA ALA A 87 28.34 5.47 11.99
C ALA A 87 27.30 6.56 12.28
N ALA A 88 26.48 6.38 13.31
CA ALA A 88 25.46 7.35 13.71
C ALA A 88 26.04 8.68 14.16
N VAL A 89 27.07 8.63 15.01
CA VAL A 89 27.77 9.84 15.52
C VAL A 89 28.34 10.65 14.37
N ILE A 90 28.96 9.97 13.38
CA ILE A 90 29.73 10.61 12.29
C ILE A 90 28.84 11.00 11.11
N TYR A 91 27.75 10.23 10.85
CA TYR A 91 26.90 10.34 9.66
C TYR A 91 26.51 11.78 9.32
N ARG A 92 26.07 12.55 10.33
CA ARG A 92 25.59 13.91 10.10
C ARG A 92 26.70 14.84 9.59
N GLY A 93 27.92 14.68 10.12
CA GLY A 93 29.08 15.42 9.64
C GLY A 93 29.45 15.10 8.19
N VAL A 94 29.32 13.83 7.78
CA VAL A 94 29.54 13.43 6.38
C VAL A 94 28.45 14.00 5.46
N ARG A 95 27.17 13.89 5.86
CA ARG A 95 26.04 14.43 5.07
C ARG A 95 26.15 15.93 4.81
N GLU A 96 26.70 16.68 5.76
CA GLU A 96 26.88 18.13 5.68
C GLU A 96 28.22 18.53 5.06
N GLY A 97 29.01 17.58 4.57
CA GLY A 97 30.30 17.83 3.91
C GLY A 97 31.44 18.27 4.85
N LYS A 98 31.25 18.12 6.16
CA LYS A 98 32.26 18.45 7.18
C LYS A 98 33.32 17.35 7.34
N ILE A 99 32.98 16.12 6.97
CA ILE A 99 33.79 14.91 7.03
C ILE A 99 33.69 14.19 5.68
N THR A 100 34.84 13.70 5.16
CA THR A 100 34.82 12.89 3.92
C THR A 100 34.69 11.40 4.22
N LEU A 101 34.07 10.63 3.32
CA LEU A 101 33.99 9.17 3.46
C LEU A 101 35.36 8.49 3.48
N GLU A 102 36.35 9.07 2.79
CA GLU A 102 37.72 8.56 2.81
C GLU A 102 38.37 8.71 4.21
N ALA A 103 38.14 9.83 4.90
CA ALA A 103 38.58 10.03 6.27
C ALA A 103 37.91 9.03 7.22
N VAL A 104 36.60 8.78 7.06
CA VAL A 104 35.89 7.77 7.85
C VAL A 104 36.47 6.38 7.61
N ASN A 105 36.67 5.98 6.35
CA ASN A 105 37.26 4.68 6.02
C ASN A 105 38.66 4.49 6.62
N LYS A 106 39.46 5.55 6.64
CA LYS A 106 40.83 5.52 7.19
C LYS A 106 40.86 5.37 8.71
N HIS A 107 39.93 6.04 9.43
CA HIS A 107 39.91 6.08 10.89
C HIS A 107 39.09 4.97 11.54
N PHE A 108 37.94 4.63 10.93
CA PHE A 108 36.93 3.74 11.51
C PHE A 108 36.66 2.48 10.66
N GLY A 109 37.38 2.33 9.55
CA GLY A 109 37.30 1.13 8.69
C GLY A 109 36.15 1.10 7.68
N PRO A 110 36.17 0.09 6.78
CA PRO A 110 35.31 0.01 5.63
C PRO A 110 33.83 -0.29 6.00
N VAL A 111 33.55 -0.93 7.14
CA VAL A 111 32.19 -1.25 7.58
C VAL A 111 31.42 0.01 7.91
N VAL A 112 32.03 0.91 8.73
CA VAL A 112 31.40 2.19 9.10
C VAL A 112 31.21 3.07 7.86
N ALA A 113 32.21 3.13 6.97
CA ALA A 113 32.12 3.90 5.73
C ALA A 113 30.97 3.40 4.82
N LYS A 114 30.78 2.07 4.65
CA LYS A 114 29.68 1.47 3.88
C LYS A 114 28.31 1.75 4.50
N LEU A 115 28.20 1.70 5.83
CA LEU A 115 26.94 2.04 6.52
C LEU A 115 26.54 3.49 6.22
N ILE A 116 27.49 4.43 6.38
CA ILE A 116 27.24 5.85 6.10
C ILE A 116 26.89 6.08 4.63
N GLU A 117 27.61 5.45 3.70
CA GLU A 117 27.29 5.52 2.26
C GLU A 117 25.88 5.01 1.95
N GLY A 118 25.47 3.88 2.55
CA GLY A 118 24.11 3.34 2.44
C GLY A 118 23.05 4.33 2.91
N VAL A 119 23.28 4.96 4.08
CA VAL A 119 22.34 5.97 4.64
C VAL A 119 22.28 7.21 3.76
N LEU A 120 23.40 7.65 3.16
CA LEU A 120 23.42 8.75 2.20
C LEU A 120 22.64 8.42 0.94
N ARG A 121 22.76 7.21 0.41
CA ARG A 121 21.96 6.73 -0.74
C ARG A 121 20.45 6.77 -0.41
N MET A 122 20.04 6.30 0.76
CA MET A 122 18.64 6.40 1.20
C MET A 122 18.19 7.86 1.34
N ALA A 123 19.05 8.75 1.82
CA ALA A 123 18.73 10.18 1.94
C ALA A 123 18.53 10.84 0.57
N ALA A 124 19.34 10.48 -0.44
CA ALA A 124 19.20 10.99 -1.81
C ALA A 124 17.87 10.55 -2.46
N ILE A 125 17.44 9.31 -2.21
CA ILE A 125 16.15 8.80 -2.67
C ILE A 125 14.99 9.61 -2.06
N SER A 126 15.04 9.89 -0.75
CA SER A 126 14.04 10.75 -0.08
C SER A 126 14.01 12.18 -0.64
N ALA A 127 15.16 12.76 -0.94
CA ALA A 127 15.27 14.13 -1.45
C ALA A 127 14.68 14.29 -2.87
N SER A 128 14.72 13.22 -3.70
CA SER A 128 14.14 13.22 -5.05
C SER A 128 12.59 13.25 -5.06
N LEU A 129 11.95 13.03 -3.92
CA LEU A 129 10.49 13.07 -3.71
C LEU A 129 9.94 14.49 -3.45
N ASN A 130 10.67 15.55 -3.75
CA ASN A 130 10.27 16.92 -3.43
C ASN A 130 8.88 17.27 -4.02
N PRO A 131 7.94 17.81 -3.19
CA PRO A 131 6.53 18.03 -3.59
C PRO A 131 6.33 19.05 -4.70
N ARG A 132 7.32 19.87 -5.03
CA ARG A 132 7.23 20.89 -6.10
C ARG A 132 7.06 20.31 -7.51
N HIS A 133 7.37 19.02 -7.71
CA HIS A 133 7.18 18.30 -8.99
C HIS A 133 6.09 17.21 -8.88
N SER A 134 5.50 16.98 -7.73
CA SER A 134 4.70 15.80 -7.39
C SER A 134 3.18 16.02 -7.38
N MET A 135 2.67 17.21 -7.71
CA MET A 135 1.21 17.41 -7.78
C MET A 135 0.51 16.62 -8.92
N VAL A 136 1.28 16.00 -9.83
CA VAL A 136 0.76 15.24 -10.98
C VAL A 136 1.11 13.75 -10.94
N LEU A 137 2.05 13.32 -10.06
CA LEU A 137 2.62 11.94 -10.03
C LEU A 137 2.35 11.21 -8.69
N GLY A 138 1.24 11.48 -8.05
CA GLY A 138 0.82 11.19 -6.67
C GLY A 138 1.26 9.86 -6.01
N THR A 139 1.01 8.71 -6.57
CA THR A 139 1.18 7.42 -5.86
C THR A 139 2.34 6.58 -6.40
N GLN A 140 2.60 6.65 -7.67
CA GLN A 140 3.59 5.82 -8.36
C GLN A 140 5.04 6.19 -8.00
N ALA A 141 5.33 7.48 -7.79
CA ALA A 141 6.66 7.95 -7.39
C ALA A 141 7.00 7.59 -5.93
N GLN A 142 6.02 7.56 -5.03
CA GLN A 142 6.20 7.14 -3.64
C GLN A 142 6.53 5.64 -3.56
N VAL A 143 5.80 4.83 -4.31
CA VAL A 143 6.02 3.38 -4.40
C VAL A 143 7.41 3.07 -4.97
N GLU A 144 7.82 3.74 -6.05
CA GLU A 144 9.13 3.54 -6.66
C GLU A 144 10.28 3.95 -5.72
N SER A 145 10.07 4.95 -4.89
CA SER A 145 11.05 5.39 -3.91
C SER A 145 11.16 4.44 -2.72
N LEU A 146 10.03 3.92 -2.23
CA LEU A 146 10.04 2.84 -1.23
C LEU A 146 10.76 1.60 -1.78
N ARG A 147 10.50 1.24 -3.04
CA ARG A 147 11.19 0.15 -3.72
C ARG A 147 12.70 0.34 -3.76
N LYS A 148 13.17 1.52 -4.15
CA LYS A 148 14.62 1.86 -4.17
C LYS A 148 15.21 1.87 -2.77
N MET A 149 14.46 2.32 -1.75
CA MET A 149 14.89 2.25 -0.35
C MET A 149 15.01 0.80 0.13
N LEU A 150 14.06 -0.07 -0.19
CA LEU A 150 14.12 -1.49 0.16
C LEU A 150 15.33 -2.18 -0.48
N VAL A 151 15.62 -1.88 -1.75
CA VAL A 151 16.83 -2.39 -2.43
C VAL A 151 18.11 -1.93 -1.73
N ALA A 152 18.17 -0.68 -1.26
CA ALA A 152 19.33 -0.17 -0.50
C ALA A 152 19.51 -0.85 0.87
N MET A 153 18.43 -1.44 1.43
CA MET A 153 18.45 -2.20 2.69
C MET A 153 18.85 -3.67 2.52
N VAL A 154 18.81 -4.20 1.30
CA VAL A 154 19.18 -5.61 1.02
C VAL A 154 20.63 -5.90 1.44
N ASP A 155 21.50 -4.91 1.29
CA ASP A 155 22.92 -5.06 1.63
C ASP A 155 23.16 -5.10 3.16
N ASP A 156 22.47 -4.22 3.91
CA ASP A 156 22.60 -4.15 5.37
C ASP A 156 21.39 -3.43 6.02
N VAL A 157 20.65 -4.13 6.88
CA VAL A 157 19.46 -3.58 7.56
C VAL A 157 19.81 -2.41 8.51
N ARG A 158 21.05 -2.36 9.03
CA ARG A 158 21.52 -1.27 9.92
C ARG A 158 21.41 0.10 9.24
N VAL A 159 21.55 0.15 7.91
CA VAL A 159 21.35 1.38 7.11
C VAL A 159 19.94 1.95 7.32
N ALA A 160 18.92 1.09 7.30
CA ALA A 160 17.54 1.52 7.55
C ALA A 160 17.32 1.97 8.99
N LEU A 161 17.95 1.29 9.97
CA LEU A 161 17.82 1.62 11.38
C LEU A 161 18.46 2.99 11.69
N ILE A 162 19.66 3.26 11.16
CA ILE A 162 20.30 4.57 11.26
C ILE A 162 19.42 5.66 10.63
N LYS A 163 18.83 5.36 9.47
CA LYS A 163 17.94 6.31 8.79
C LYS A 163 16.64 6.56 9.55
N LEU A 164 16.03 5.55 10.16
CA LEU A 164 14.86 5.69 11.03
C LEU A 164 15.18 6.54 12.27
N ALA A 165 16.32 6.30 12.92
CA ALA A 165 16.77 7.10 14.05
C ALA A 165 16.99 8.56 13.64
N GLU A 166 17.62 8.81 12.49
CA GLU A 166 17.81 10.16 11.93
C GLU A 166 16.47 10.86 11.66
N ARG A 167 15.48 10.16 11.10
CA ARG A 167 14.15 10.74 10.87
C ARG A 167 13.38 11.00 12.15
N THR A 168 13.58 10.16 13.18
CA THR A 168 13.02 10.40 14.51
C THR A 168 13.59 11.69 15.14
N CYS A 169 14.91 11.90 15.06
CA CYS A 169 15.53 13.16 15.47
C CYS A 169 15.01 14.36 14.66
N ALA A 170 14.86 14.18 13.35
CA ALA A 170 14.39 15.24 12.46
C ALA A 170 12.96 15.71 12.81
N ILE A 171 12.03 14.77 13.04
CA ILE A 171 10.63 15.13 13.39
C ILE A 171 10.52 15.73 14.80
N ARG A 172 11.40 15.37 15.73
CA ARG A 172 11.50 16.02 17.06
C ARG A 172 12.00 17.45 16.92
N ALA A 173 12.99 17.69 16.07
CA ALA A 173 13.64 18.99 15.89
C ALA A 173 12.74 20.03 15.20
N VAL A 174 11.78 19.63 14.35
CA VAL A 174 10.90 20.58 13.62
C VAL A 174 9.83 21.24 14.49
N LYS A 175 9.79 20.99 15.79
CA LYS A 175 8.81 21.58 16.71
C LYS A 175 8.71 23.12 16.59
N ASN A 176 9.85 23.79 16.45
CA ASN A 176 9.97 25.25 16.38
C ASN A 176 10.18 25.76 14.93
N ALA A 177 10.14 24.88 13.93
CA ALA A 177 10.26 25.27 12.53
C ALA A 177 8.96 25.91 12.00
N ASP A 178 9.05 26.60 10.83
CA ASP A 178 7.88 27.10 10.13
C ASP A 178 6.89 25.98 9.79
N GLU A 179 5.63 26.36 9.56
CA GLU A 179 4.54 25.42 9.34
C GLU A 179 4.75 24.56 8.08
N GLU A 180 5.26 25.17 7.01
CA GLU A 180 5.50 24.47 5.75
C GLU A 180 6.55 23.34 5.93
N LYS A 181 7.66 23.66 6.59
CA LYS A 181 8.73 22.69 6.90
C LYS A 181 8.22 21.60 7.83
N ARG A 182 7.46 21.97 8.87
CA ARG A 182 6.84 21.02 9.81
C ARG A 182 5.93 20.03 9.08
N HIS A 183 4.99 20.53 8.26
CA HIS A 183 4.07 19.69 7.48
C HIS A 183 4.78 18.80 6.49
N ARG A 184 5.80 19.30 5.79
CA ARG A 184 6.59 18.51 4.84
C ARG A 184 7.31 17.35 5.52
N VAL A 185 8.02 17.62 6.62
CA VAL A 185 8.75 16.58 7.37
C VAL A 185 7.76 15.57 7.98
N ALA A 186 6.66 16.06 8.57
CA ALA A 186 5.64 15.18 9.15
C ALA A 186 4.99 14.26 8.11
N ARG A 187 4.71 14.75 6.92
CA ARG A 187 4.14 13.96 5.83
C ARG A 187 5.13 12.91 5.32
N GLU A 188 6.39 13.29 5.09
CA GLU A 188 7.44 12.34 4.69
C GLU A 188 7.60 11.22 5.73
N VAL A 189 7.63 11.57 7.01
CA VAL A 189 7.77 10.60 8.11
C VAL A 189 6.54 9.69 8.19
N PHE A 190 5.36 10.23 8.07
CA PHE A 190 4.10 9.49 8.15
C PHE A 190 3.90 8.52 6.97
N ASP A 191 4.18 9.00 5.75
CA ASP A 191 3.92 8.24 4.53
C ASP A 191 5.01 7.17 4.25
N ILE A 192 6.24 7.35 4.76
CA ILE A 192 7.38 6.49 4.39
C ILE A 192 7.97 5.79 5.62
N TYR A 193 8.38 6.55 6.64
CA TYR A 193 9.23 6.00 7.71
C TYR A 193 8.43 5.30 8.82
N ALA A 194 7.22 5.73 9.13
CA ALA A 194 6.36 5.03 10.08
C ALA A 194 5.90 3.65 9.56
N PRO A 195 5.47 3.50 8.30
CA PRO A 195 5.25 2.18 7.68
C PRO A 195 6.51 1.30 7.64
N LEU A 196 7.69 1.90 7.35
CA LEU A 196 8.95 1.16 7.36
C LEU A 196 9.27 0.62 8.76
N ALA A 197 9.15 1.45 9.82
CA ALA A 197 9.33 1.02 11.20
C ALA A 197 8.34 -0.08 11.60
N HIS A 198 7.10 -0.02 11.10
CA HIS A 198 6.10 -1.07 11.31
C HIS A 198 6.52 -2.41 10.71
N ARG A 199 7.00 -2.41 9.46
CA ARG A 199 7.45 -3.64 8.77
C ARG A 199 8.70 -4.23 9.43
N LEU A 200 9.62 -3.40 9.90
CA LEU A 200 10.79 -3.84 10.67
C LEU A 200 10.43 -4.31 12.09
N GLY A 201 9.16 -4.21 12.50
CA GLY A 201 8.69 -4.65 13.81
C GLY A 201 9.10 -3.73 14.97
N ILE A 202 9.64 -2.53 14.71
CA ILE A 202 10.15 -1.61 15.75
C ILE A 202 8.99 -0.77 16.29
N GLY A 203 8.30 -1.33 17.29
CA GLY A 203 7.04 -0.76 17.78
C GLY A 203 7.16 0.64 18.34
N HIS A 204 8.16 0.92 19.19
CA HIS A 204 8.28 2.22 19.85
C HIS A 204 8.63 3.36 18.87
N ILE A 205 9.52 3.14 17.90
CA ILE A 205 9.82 4.14 16.87
C ILE A 205 8.60 4.39 15.99
N LYS A 206 7.91 3.33 15.55
CA LYS A 206 6.67 3.47 14.78
C LYS A 206 5.67 4.38 15.48
N TRP A 207 5.37 4.09 16.74
CA TRP A 207 4.37 4.87 17.48
C TRP A 207 4.78 6.32 17.70
N GLU A 208 6.06 6.57 17.95
CA GLU A 208 6.57 7.93 18.10
C GLU A 208 6.46 8.71 16.78
N LEU A 209 6.85 8.10 15.66
CA LEU A 209 6.75 8.70 14.34
C LEU A 209 5.29 9.01 13.96
N GLU A 210 4.36 8.08 14.23
CA GLU A 210 2.92 8.26 13.98
C GLU A 210 2.36 9.40 14.85
N ASP A 211 2.63 9.42 16.15
CA ASP A 211 2.08 10.43 17.06
C ASP A 211 2.63 11.84 16.76
N LEU A 212 3.93 11.98 16.52
CA LEU A 212 4.53 13.27 16.18
C LEU A 212 4.07 13.77 14.81
N SER A 213 3.96 12.89 13.82
CA SER A 213 3.42 13.24 12.52
C SER A 213 1.97 13.70 12.62
N PHE A 214 1.13 12.96 13.34
CA PHE A 214 -0.27 13.30 13.56
C PHE A 214 -0.44 14.65 14.28
N ARG A 215 0.42 14.92 15.27
CA ARG A 215 0.44 16.19 15.98
C ARG A 215 0.65 17.40 15.05
N TYR A 216 1.46 17.24 14.00
CA TYR A 216 1.76 18.32 13.06
C TYR A 216 0.83 18.38 11.86
N LEU A 217 0.29 17.22 11.41
CA LEU A 217 -0.64 17.14 10.28
C LEU A 217 -2.08 17.49 10.67
N GLU A 218 -2.51 17.06 11.88
CA GLU A 218 -3.88 17.24 12.38
C GLU A 218 -3.86 17.82 13.82
N PRO A 219 -3.35 19.04 14.01
CA PRO A 219 -3.06 19.59 15.32
C PRO A 219 -4.31 19.76 16.20
N ASP A 220 -5.46 20.05 15.64
CA ASP A 220 -6.69 20.28 16.40
C ASP A 220 -7.25 18.96 16.94
N GLN A 221 -7.26 17.91 16.12
CA GLN A 221 -7.69 16.57 16.52
C GLN A 221 -6.74 15.99 17.58
N TYR A 222 -5.42 16.18 17.38
CA TYR A 222 -4.42 15.77 18.36
C TYR A 222 -4.65 16.45 19.72
N LYS A 223 -4.85 17.80 19.75
CA LYS A 223 -5.10 18.56 20.97
C LYS A 223 -6.40 18.13 21.67
N GLN A 224 -7.47 17.88 20.90
CA GLN A 224 -8.74 17.41 21.45
C GLN A 224 -8.60 16.09 22.18
N ILE A 225 -7.97 15.09 21.57
CA ILE A 225 -7.75 13.78 22.18
C ILE A 225 -6.79 13.87 23.36
N ALA A 226 -5.71 14.66 23.23
CA ALA A 226 -4.75 14.88 24.30
C ALA A 226 -5.41 15.50 25.54
N LYS A 227 -6.33 16.46 25.36
CA LYS A 227 -7.12 17.08 26.45
C LYS A 227 -8.00 16.06 27.14
N LEU A 228 -8.76 15.26 26.38
CA LEU A 228 -9.64 14.22 26.94
C LEU A 228 -8.86 13.14 27.71
N LEU A 229 -7.65 12.81 27.24
CA LEU A 229 -6.75 11.90 27.94
C LEU A 229 -6.19 12.50 29.22
N HIS A 230 -5.90 13.81 29.23
CA HIS A 230 -5.34 14.51 30.37
C HIS A 230 -6.39 14.69 31.50
N GLU A 231 -7.60 15.08 31.17
CA GLU A 231 -8.71 15.28 32.14
C GLU A 231 -9.03 13.99 32.91
N ARG A 232 -8.82 12.81 32.33
CA ARG A 232 -9.08 11.50 32.99
C ARG A 232 -7.81 10.81 33.47
N ARG A 233 -6.70 11.52 33.56
CA ARG A 233 -5.38 10.90 33.82
C ARG A 233 -5.32 10.30 35.24
N LEU A 234 -5.65 11.06 36.26
CA LEU A 234 -5.57 10.63 37.68
C LEU A 234 -6.48 9.44 37.95
N ASP A 235 -7.74 9.50 37.54
CA ASP A 235 -8.69 8.39 37.69
C ASP A 235 -8.21 7.12 36.99
N ARG A 236 -7.59 7.28 35.80
CA ARG A 236 -7.06 6.16 35.05
C ARG A 236 -5.84 5.55 35.73
N GLU A 237 -4.91 6.36 36.23
CA GLU A 237 -3.71 5.88 36.93
C GLU A 237 -4.07 5.14 38.19
N GLN A 238 -5.00 5.65 39.00
CA GLN A 238 -5.51 4.96 40.18
C GLN A 238 -6.22 3.65 39.83
N TYR A 239 -7.08 3.67 38.83
CA TYR A 239 -7.77 2.47 38.34
C TYR A 239 -6.80 1.38 37.91
N ILE A 240 -5.80 1.73 37.08
CA ILE A 240 -4.77 0.80 36.60
C ILE A 240 -3.95 0.25 37.79
N ALA A 241 -3.58 1.08 38.75
CA ALA A 241 -2.85 0.63 39.93
C ALA A 241 -3.66 -0.41 40.77
N ASN A 242 -4.95 -0.16 40.96
CA ASN A 242 -5.85 -1.11 41.64
C ASN A 242 -5.97 -2.44 40.86
N VAL A 243 -6.18 -2.37 39.53
CA VAL A 243 -6.24 -3.56 38.67
C VAL A 243 -4.93 -4.38 38.73
N MET A 244 -3.77 -3.69 38.65
CA MET A 244 -2.47 -4.36 38.74
C MET A 244 -2.27 -5.05 40.13
N SER A 245 -2.71 -4.44 41.21
CA SER A 245 -2.63 -5.06 42.55
C SER A 245 -3.44 -6.36 42.60
N GLN A 246 -4.73 -6.30 42.20
CA GLN A 246 -5.61 -7.47 42.19
C GLN A 246 -5.07 -8.60 41.31
N LEU A 247 -4.58 -8.25 40.12
CA LEU A 247 -4.03 -9.21 39.17
C LEU A 247 -2.72 -9.83 39.68
N LYS A 248 -1.86 -9.03 40.31
CA LYS A 248 -0.61 -9.50 40.93
C LYS A 248 -0.86 -10.52 42.06
N GLU A 249 -1.82 -10.24 42.92
CA GLU A 249 -2.22 -11.15 44.02
C GLU A 249 -2.77 -12.46 43.46
N ALA A 250 -3.62 -12.41 42.46
CA ALA A 250 -4.20 -13.61 41.85
C ALA A 250 -3.17 -14.47 41.10
N LEU A 251 -2.24 -13.85 40.40
CA LEU A 251 -1.13 -14.54 39.69
C LEU A 251 -0.18 -15.19 40.73
N ALA A 252 0.17 -14.49 41.80
CA ALA A 252 1.02 -15.01 42.84
C ALA A 252 0.39 -16.21 43.58
N ALA A 253 -0.94 -16.16 43.83
CA ALA A 253 -1.68 -17.25 44.48
C ALA A 253 -1.64 -18.55 43.66
N THR A 254 -1.45 -18.47 42.35
CA THR A 254 -1.32 -19.63 41.44
C THR A 254 0.13 -20.00 41.09
N GLY A 255 1.11 -19.30 41.67
CA GLY A 255 2.54 -19.54 41.44
C GLY A 255 3.10 -18.99 40.12
N VAL A 256 2.31 -18.18 39.40
CA VAL A 256 2.77 -17.54 38.17
C VAL A 256 3.54 -16.27 38.50
N GLN A 257 4.82 -16.23 38.13
CA GLN A 257 5.62 -15.00 38.21
C GLN A 257 5.31 -14.11 37.00
N ALA A 258 4.94 -12.86 37.24
CA ALA A 258 4.61 -11.93 36.19
C ALA A 258 5.01 -10.49 36.52
N ASP A 259 5.55 -9.79 35.54
CA ASP A 259 5.77 -8.35 35.60
C ASP A 259 4.56 -7.63 35.00
N LEU A 260 3.97 -6.75 35.81
CA LEU A 260 2.78 -6.00 35.42
C LEU A 260 3.13 -4.54 35.14
N SER A 261 2.61 -4.00 34.04
CA SER A 261 2.78 -2.59 33.71
C SER A 261 1.50 -2.00 33.08
N GLY A 262 1.17 -0.77 33.44
CA GLY A 262 0.14 -0.01 32.75
C GLY A 262 0.60 0.42 31.37
N ARG A 263 -0.22 0.24 30.34
CA ARG A 263 0.06 0.66 28.98
C ARG A 263 -0.70 1.92 28.62
N ALA A 264 0.03 2.98 28.28
CA ALA A 264 -0.56 4.17 27.69
C ALA A 264 -0.74 3.94 26.17
N LYS A 265 -1.96 4.13 25.68
CA LYS A 265 -2.24 4.05 24.24
C LYS A 265 -1.87 5.36 23.55
N HIS A 266 -1.26 5.26 22.39
CA HIS A 266 -0.83 6.40 21.57
C HIS A 266 -2.02 7.16 21.00
N ILE A 267 -1.91 8.49 20.90
CA ILE A 267 -3.00 9.39 20.50
C ILE A 267 -3.47 9.08 19.09
N TYR A 268 -2.53 8.88 18.16
CA TYR A 268 -2.84 8.48 16.78
C TYR A 268 -3.61 7.16 16.72
N SER A 269 -3.21 6.15 17.50
CA SER A 269 -3.90 4.86 17.54
C SER A 269 -5.34 4.98 18.06
N ILE A 270 -5.59 5.90 19.03
CA ILE A 270 -6.93 6.20 19.51
C ILE A 270 -7.77 6.86 18.42
N TRP A 271 -7.25 7.93 17.82
CA TRP A 271 -7.92 8.65 16.73
C TRP A 271 -8.29 7.73 15.57
N ARG A 272 -7.36 6.91 15.14
CA ARG A 272 -7.56 5.92 14.08
C ARG A 272 -8.68 4.94 14.39
N LYS A 273 -8.76 4.45 15.65
CA LYS A 273 -9.85 3.57 16.10
C LYS A 273 -11.19 4.29 16.10
N MET A 274 -11.23 5.57 16.53
CA MET A 274 -12.42 6.42 16.45
C MET A 274 -12.93 6.54 15.03
N GLN A 275 -12.07 6.88 14.08
CA GLN A 275 -12.41 7.03 12.67
C GLN A 275 -12.92 5.71 12.05
N ARG A 276 -12.20 4.61 12.30
CA ARG A 276 -12.54 3.30 11.72
C ARG A 276 -13.88 2.75 12.19
N LYS A 277 -14.15 2.87 13.49
CA LYS A 277 -15.37 2.30 14.09
C LYS A 277 -16.53 3.32 14.18
N GLY A 278 -16.32 4.58 13.79
CA GLY A 278 -17.30 5.66 13.92
C GLY A 278 -17.69 5.92 15.39
N LEU A 279 -16.75 5.69 16.35
CA LEU A 279 -17.01 5.78 17.79
C LEU A 279 -16.53 7.12 18.33
N ASP A 280 -17.29 7.65 19.32
CA ASP A 280 -16.81 8.75 20.14
C ASP A 280 -15.74 8.28 21.14
N PHE A 281 -14.89 9.21 21.61
CA PHE A 281 -13.82 8.91 22.57
C PHE A 281 -14.33 8.20 23.85
N SER A 282 -15.54 8.52 24.30
CA SER A 282 -16.19 7.89 25.45
C SER A 282 -16.48 6.38 25.26
N GLN A 283 -16.60 5.95 24.01
CA GLN A 283 -16.91 4.58 23.62
C GLN A 283 -15.65 3.75 23.33
N ILE A 284 -14.45 4.36 23.44
CA ILE A 284 -13.18 3.65 23.28
C ILE A 284 -12.79 3.04 24.62
N TYR A 285 -12.92 1.73 24.70
CA TYR A 285 -12.69 0.97 25.93
C TYR A 285 -11.22 0.70 26.23
N ASP A 286 -10.38 0.59 25.22
CA ASP A 286 -8.96 0.20 25.30
C ASP A 286 -7.97 1.35 25.62
N VAL A 287 -8.49 2.45 26.14
CA VAL A 287 -7.70 3.52 26.77
C VAL A 287 -7.10 3.07 28.10
N ARG A 288 -7.70 2.04 28.73
CA ARG A 288 -7.22 1.37 29.94
C ARG A 288 -6.65 0.03 29.53
N ALA A 289 -5.35 -0.11 29.60
CA ALA A 289 -4.67 -1.35 29.25
C ALA A 289 -3.59 -1.72 30.28
N VAL A 290 -3.47 -3.02 30.55
CA VAL A 290 -2.43 -3.61 31.37
C VAL A 290 -1.66 -4.62 30.53
N ARG A 291 -0.34 -4.60 30.69
CA ARG A 291 0.56 -5.58 30.11
C ARG A 291 1.04 -6.54 31.17
N VAL A 292 0.99 -7.83 30.86
CA VAL A 292 1.45 -8.94 31.70
C VAL A 292 2.60 -9.61 30.99
N LEU A 293 3.80 -9.57 31.57
CA LEU A 293 4.97 -10.26 31.06
C LEU A 293 5.24 -11.49 31.93
N VAL A 294 5.37 -12.64 31.31
CA VAL A 294 5.60 -13.92 31.97
C VAL A 294 6.85 -14.61 31.42
N PRO A 295 7.48 -15.54 32.18
CA PRO A 295 8.68 -16.24 31.72
C PRO A 295 8.44 -17.14 30.52
N GLU A 296 7.40 -17.98 30.57
CA GLU A 296 7.17 -19.02 29.58
C GLU A 296 5.84 -18.90 28.85
N MET A 297 5.75 -19.51 27.66
CA MET A 297 4.55 -19.49 26.82
C MET A 297 3.33 -20.11 27.53
N ARG A 298 3.52 -21.22 28.28
CA ARG A 298 2.45 -21.86 29.04
C ARG A 298 1.85 -20.91 30.08
N ASP A 299 2.68 -20.04 30.66
CA ASP A 299 2.25 -19.09 31.67
C ASP A 299 1.38 -17.99 31.06
N CYS A 300 1.52 -17.70 29.76
CA CYS A 300 0.62 -16.77 29.05
C CYS A 300 -0.82 -17.27 29.10
N TYR A 301 -1.06 -18.53 28.80
CA TYR A 301 -2.40 -19.11 28.80
C TYR A 301 -2.94 -19.33 30.23
N THR A 302 -2.05 -19.63 31.19
CA THR A 302 -2.41 -19.67 32.61
C THR A 302 -2.86 -18.30 33.10
N ALA A 303 -2.11 -17.25 32.80
CA ALA A 303 -2.46 -15.87 33.12
C ALA A 303 -3.77 -15.45 32.45
N LEU A 304 -4.03 -15.85 31.21
CA LEU A 304 -5.30 -15.61 30.53
C LEU A 304 -6.47 -16.24 31.28
N GLY A 305 -6.33 -17.49 31.72
CA GLY A 305 -7.35 -18.20 32.52
C GLY A 305 -7.65 -17.47 33.84
N ILE A 306 -6.62 -16.94 34.53
CA ILE A 306 -6.74 -16.16 35.74
C ILE A 306 -7.49 -14.85 35.50
N VAL A 307 -7.10 -14.12 34.41
CA VAL A 307 -7.77 -12.87 34.02
C VAL A 307 -9.26 -13.10 33.75
N HIS A 308 -9.61 -14.19 33.04
CA HIS A 308 -11.01 -14.54 32.75
C HIS A 308 -11.78 -15.07 33.97
N THR A 309 -11.07 -15.57 34.96
CA THR A 309 -11.68 -15.97 36.25
C THR A 309 -11.97 -14.76 37.14
N LEU A 310 -11.06 -13.78 37.15
CA LEU A 310 -11.24 -12.53 37.90
C LEU A 310 -12.33 -11.64 37.30
N TRP A 311 -12.36 -11.56 35.96
CA TRP A 311 -13.23 -10.60 35.27
C TRP A 311 -13.87 -11.24 34.03
N ARG A 312 -15.14 -10.87 33.81
CA ARG A 312 -15.90 -11.37 32.65
C ARG A 312 -15.26 -10.88 31.32
N HIS A 313 -14.82 -11.79 30.46
CA HIS A 313 -14.28 -11.44 29.16
C HIS A 313 -15.35 -11.02 28.16
N ILE A 314 -14.96 -10.22 27.16
CA ILE A 314 -15.77 -9.81 26.01
C ILE A 314 -15.39 -10.67 24.81
N PRO A 315 -16.23 -11.63 24.36
CA PRO A 315 -15.82 -12.65 23.38
C PRO A 315 -15.35 -12.14 22.02
N LYS A 316 -15.85 -10.97 21.61
CA LYS A 316 -15.51 -10.34 20.31
C LYS A 316 -14.22 -9.52 20.34
N GLU A 317 -13.61 -9.35 21.51
CA GLU A 317 -12.40 -8.55 21.73
C GLU A 317 -11.29 -9.45 22.33
N PHE A 318 -11.19 -10.69 21.84
CA PHE A 318 -10.11 -11.63 22.16
C PHE A 318 -9.33 -11.97 20.89
N ASP A 319 -8.02 -11.79 20.94
CA ASP A 319 -7.10 -12.11 19.85
C ASP A 319 -5.92 -12.92 20.38
N ASP A 320 -5.66 -14.08 19.75
CA ASP A 320 -4.50 -14.92 20.03
C ASP A 320 -3.44 -14.73 18.92
N TYR A 321 -2.55 -13.76 19.14
CA TYR A 321 -1.40 -13.53 18.28
C TYR A 321 -0.17 -14.37 18.64
N ILE A 322 -0.28 -15.27 19.64
CA ILE A 322 0.76 -16.29 19.90
C ILE A 322 0.56 -17.47 18.95
N ALA A 323 -0.67 -17.96 18.85
CA ALA A 323 -1.03 -19.02 17.92
C ALA A 323 -0.98 -18.53 16.44
N ASN A 324 -1.40 -17.29 16.20
CA ASN A 324 -1.44 -16.66 14.88
C ASN A 324 -0.67 -15.34 14.88
N PRO A 325 0.66 -15.34 14.75
CA PRO A 325 1.48 -14.13 14.74
C PRO A 325 1.09 -13.18 13.61
N LYS A 326 1.18 -11.86 13.86
CA LYS A 326 0.99 -10.85 12.80
C LYS A 326 2.10 -10.96 11.74
N GLU A 327 1.89 -10.40 10.56
CA GLU A 327 2.86 -10.40 9.45
C GLU A 327 4.25 -9.85 9.83
N ASN A 328 4.29 -8.91 10.76
CA ASN A 328 5.52 -8.35 11.33
C ASN A 328 6.11 -9.16 12.48
N GLY A 329 5.67 -10.40 12.70
CA GLY A 329 6.16 -11.29 13.76
C GLY A 329 5.64 -10.96 15.17
N TYR A 330 4.72 -10.00 15.33
CA TYR A 330 4.16 -9.64 16.65
C TYR A 330 3.38 -10.80 17.27
N ARG A 331 3.71 -11.14 18.52
CA ARG A 331 3.08 -12.19 19.32
C ARG A 331 2.59 -11.67 20.67
N SER A 332 1.34 -11.90 21.02
CA SER A 332 0.73 -11.56 22.32
C SER A 332 -0.68 -12.12 22.39
N LEU A 333 -1.20 -12.46 23.58
CA LEU A 333 -2.63 -12.62 23.80
C LEU A 333 -3.22 -11.25 24.13
N HIS A 334 -4.32 -10.90 23.47
CA HIS A 334 -5.08 -9.69 23.76
C HIS A 334 -6.48 -10.09 24.19
N THR A 335 -6.93 -9.60 25.32
CA THR A 335 -8.29 -9.83 25.79
C THR A 335 -8.86 -8.56 26.42
N ALA A 336 -10.12 -8.27 26.14
CA ALA A 336 -10.87 -7.24 26.81
C ALA A 336 -11.80 -7.85 27.84
N VAL A 337 -11.79 -7.28 29.05
CA VAL A 337 -12.60 -7.76 30.20
C VAL A 337 -13.38 -6.62 30.84
N ILE A 338 -14.48 -6.95 31.46
CA ILE A 338 -15.23 -6.02 32.36
C ILE A 338 -14.57 -6.08 33.73
N GLY A 339 -13.65 -5.16 33.98
CA GLY A 339 -12.88 -5.06 35.21
C GLY A 339 -13.66 -4.42 36.39
N PRO A 340 -12.95 -4.01 37.44
CA PRO A 340 -13.57 -3.32 38.59
C PRO A 340 -14.41 -2.12 38.14
N GLU A 341 -15.43 -1.78 38.93
CA GLU A 341 -16.37 -0.66 38.66
C GLU A 341 -17.12 -0.80 37.31
N GLY A 342 -17.17 -2.00 36.70
CA GLY A 342 -17.83 -2.20 35.39
C GLY A 342 -17.11 -1.54 34.21
N LYS A 343 -15.86 -1.09 34.38
CA LYS A 343 -15.07 -0.45 33.36
C LYS A 343 -14.38 -1.49 32.49
N VAL A 344 -14.37 -1.28 31.16
CA VAL A 344 -13.67 -2.19 30.24
C VAL A 344 -12.15 -1.95 30.32
N LEU A 345 -11.41 -3.05 30.37
CA LEU A 345 -9.96 -3.13 30.48
C LEU A 345 -9.40 -4.06 29.40
N GLU A 346 -8.39 -3.61 28.65
CA GLU A 346 -7.60 -4.47 27.78
C GLU A 346 -6.44 -5.09 28.57
N VAL A 347 -6.24 -6.41 28.46
CA VAL A 347 -5.11 -7.12 29.04
C VAL A 347 -4.29 -7.73 27.91
N GLN A 348 -3.00 -7.39 27.85
CA GLN A 348 -2.04 -7.92 26.88
C GLN A 348 -1.07 -8.84 27.61
N ILE A 349 -1.03 -10.12 27.23
CA ILE A 349 -0.21 -11.13 27.88
C ILE A 349 0.81 -11.67 26.87
N ARG A 350 2.07 -11.67 27.24
CA ARG A 350 3.17 -12.18 26.40
C ARG A 350 4.39 -12.55 27.26
N THR A 351 5.31 -13.32 26.72
CA THR A 351 6.57 -13.58 27.39
C THR A 351 7.52 -12.39 27.33
N HIS A 352 8.57 -12.39 28.17
CA HIS A 352 9.63 -11.37 28.10
C HIS A 352 10.33 -11.36 26.72
N SER A 353 10.58 -12.54 26.14
CA SER A 353 11.17 -12.63 24.79
C SER A 353 10.25 -12.05 23.71
N MET A 354 8.95 -12.38 23.72
CA MET A 354 7.97 -11.81 22.79
C MET A 354 7.84 -10.28 22.96
N HIS A 355 8.03 -9.79 24.18
CA HIS A 355 8.05 -8.37 24.45
C HIS A 355 9.26 -7.69 23.82
N GLU A 356 10.45 -8.25 24.02
CA GLU A 356 11.69 -7.75 23.44
C GLU A 356 11.64 -7.76 21.93
N GLU A 357 11.17 -8.85 21.32
CA GLU A 357 10.95 -8.94 19.87
C GLU A 357 9.96 -7.89 19.34
N ALA A 358 8.88 -7.63 20.05
CA ALA A 358 7.87 -6.64 19.66
C ALA A 358 8.32 -5.18 19.81
N GLU A 359 9.28 -4.89 20.70
CA GLU A 359 9.85 -3.55 20.88
C GLU A 359 11.04 -3.31 19.97
N LEU A 360 11.92 -4.31 19.80
CA LEU A 360 13.15 -4.20 19.03
C LEU A 360 13.01 -4.66 17.57
N GLY A 361 11.98 -5.47 17.25
CA GLY A 361 11.76 -6.00 15.91
C GLY A 361 12.98 -6.73 15.37
N VAL A 362 13.40 -6.37 14.16
CA VAL A 362 14.56 -6.96 13.49
C VAL A 362 15.86 -6.83 14.31
N CYS A 363 15.96 -5.83 15.19
CA CYS A 363 17.15 -5.62 16.04
C CYS A 363 17.32 -6.73 17.09
N ALA A 364 16.23 -7.37 17.56
CA ALA A 364 16.31 -8.49 18.50
C ALA A 364 17.12 -9.67 17.93
N HIS A 365 16.96 -9.94 16.64
CA HIS A 365 17.70 -11.01 15.95
C HIS A 365 19.20 -10.69 15.74
N TRP A 366 19.60 -9.42 15.69
CA TRP A 366 21.00 -9.02 15.56
C TRP A 366 21.81 -9.19 16.86
N ARG A 367 21.16 -9.13 18.02
CA ARG A 367 21.80 -9.25 19.34
C ARG A 367 22.44 -10.62 19.58
N TYR A 368 21.82 -11.70 19.11
CA TYR A 368 22.36 -13.07 19.30
C TYR A 368 23.67 -13.34 18.54
N LYS A 369 24.08 -12.44 17.64
CA LYS A 369 25.24 -12.60 16.75
C LYS A 369 26.59 -12.18 17.34
N GLY A 370 26.59 -11.42 18.44
CA GLY A 370 27.83 -10.88 19.05
C GLY A 370 28.60 -11.85 19.95
N THR A 371 28.04 -12.97 20.35
CA THR A 371 28.61 -13.79 21.43
C THR A 371 29.06 -15.20 21.05
N ASP A 372 28.72 -15.75 19.85
CA ASP A 372 29.10 -17.13 19.51
C ASP A 372 29.71 -17.28 18.09
N VAL A 373 31.02 -17.43 18.04
CA VAL A 373 31.82 -17.64 16.82
C VAL A 373 31.64 -19.05 16.21
N LYS A 374 30.79 -19.94 16.79
CA LYS A 374 30.63 -21.34 16.36
C LYS A 374 29.34 -21.71 15.61
N ALA A 375 28.43 -20.77 15.32
CA ALA A 375 27.18 -21.06 14.63
C ALA A 375 27.18 -20.62 13.16
N SER A 376 28.08 -21.17 12.35
CA SER A 376 28.27 -20.75 10.95
C SER A 376 27.20 -21.24 9.95
N SER A 377 26.30 -22.18 10.31
CA SER A 377 25.25 -22.68 9.42
C SER A 377 23.91 -21.92 9.55
N ASN A 378 23.52 -21.55 10.76
CA ASN A 378 22.26 -20.81 10.98
C ASN A 378 22.30 -19.37 10.45
N HIS A 379 23.48 -18.74 10.42
CA HIS A 379 23.67 -17.37 9.96
C HIS A 379 23.34 -17.17 8.46
N TYR A 380 23.59 -18.21 7.64
CA TYR A 380 23.30 -18.16 6.21
C TYR A 380 21.78 -18.29 5.95
N GLU A 381 21.09 -19.14 6.70
CA GLU A 381 19.64 -19.33 6.57
C GLU A 381 18.84 -18.11 7.05
N GLU A 382 19.24 -17.45 8.12
CA GLU A 382 18.61 -16.22 8.61
C GLU A 382 18.82 -15.03 7.66
N LYS A 383 20.02 -14.90 7.09
CA LYS A 383 20.31 -13.89 6.07
C LYS A 383 19.50 -14.14 4.80
N ILE A 384 19.33 -15.41 4.42
CA ILE A 384 18.46 -15.82 3.31
C ILE A 384 16.99 -15.55 3.64
N SER A 385 16.55 -15.82 4.86
CA SER A 385 15.18 -15.54 5.31
C SER A 385 14.89 -14.05 5.27
N TRP A 386 15.80 -13.22 5.77
CA TRP A 386 15.69 -11.75 5.69
C TRP A 386 15.68 -11.26 4.23
N LEU A 387 16.61 -11.73 3.40
CA LEU A 387 16.66 -11.40 1.97
C LEU A 387 15.38 -11.82 1.26
N ARG A 388 14.83 -12.98 1.61
CA ARG A 388 13.57 -13.48 1.07
C ARG A 388 12.41 -12.58 1.48
N GLN A 389 12.34 -12.16 2.72
CA GLN A 389 11.33 -11.25 3.24
C GLN A 389 11.41 -9.85 2.57
N VAL A 390 12.61 -9.31 2.37
CA VAL A 390 12.83 -8.05 1.64
C VAL A 390 12.47 -8.20 0.16
N LEU A 391 12.75 -9.34 -0.46
CA LEU A 391 12.36 -9.64 -1.84
C LEU A 391 10.84 -9.82 -1.98
N GLU A 392 10.17 -10.46 -1.02
CA GLU A 392 8.72 -10.54 -0.95
C GLU A 392 8.10 -9.14 -0.85
N TRP A 393 8.63 -8.27 0.00
CA TRP A 393 8.21 -6.86 0.06
C TRP A 393 8.45 -6.11 -1.25
N HIS A 394 9.54 -6.41 -1.96
CA HIS A 394 9.85 -5.82 -3.26
C HIS A 394 8.88 -6.31 -4.36
N GLU A 395 8.47 -7.58 -4.32
CA GLU A 395 7.48 -8.15 -5.25
C GLU A 395 6.07 -7.62 -4.96
N GLU A 396 5.68 -7.48 -3.70
CA GLU A 396 4.43 -6.82 -3.29
C GLU A 396 4.35 -5.38 -3.81
N LEU A 397 5.48 -4.64 -3.81
CA LEU A 397 5.59 -3.29 -4.37
C LEU A 397 5.53 -3.25 -5.90
N GLY A 398 5.72 -4.39 -6.58
CA GLY A 398 5.65 -4.50 -8.04
C GLY A 398 4.25 -4.44 -8.62
N ASP A 399 3.21 -4.66 -7.82
CA ASP A 399 1.81 -4.61 -8.23
C ASP A 399 1.23 -3.20 -7.99
N ILE A 400 1.58 -2.28 -8.87
CA ILE A 400 1.55 -0.80 -8.75
C ILE A 400 0.14 -0.20 -8.54
N GLY A 401 -0.95 -0.96 -8.73
CA GLY A 401 -2.33 -0.45 -8.65
C GLY A 401 -2.95 -0.41 -7.24
N GLY A 402 -2.50 -1.28 -6.34
CA GLY A 402 -3.12 -1.46 -5.02
C GLY A 402 -2.33 -0.90 -3.84
N LEU A 403 -1.06 -0.59 -4.00
CA LEU A 403 -0.15 -0.40 -2.89
C LEU A 403 -0.22 0.98 -2.22
N ALA A 404 -0.53 2.03 -2.98
CA ALA A 404 -0.79 3.34 -2.36
C ALA A 404 -2.09 3.31 -1.53
N GLU A 405 -3.05 2.51 -1.96
CA GLU A 405 -4.25 2.15 -1.21
C GLU A 405 -3.88 1.20 -0.06
N GLN A 406 -2.99 0.21 -0.26
CA GLN A 406 -2.52 -0.73 0.77
C GLN A 406 -1.57 -0.08 1.79
N LEU A 407 -0.71 0.85 1.44
CA LEU A 407 0.08 1.62 2.41
C LEU A 407 -0.78 2.58 3.23
N ARG A 408 -1.93 3.02 2.69
CA ARG A 408 -2.99 3.68 3.46
C ARG A 408 -3.92 2.68 4.17
N VAL A 409 -3.98 1.43 3.71
CA VAL A 409 -4.88 0.33 4.12
C VAL A 409 -4.12 -0.82 4.81
N ASP A 410 -2.85 -0.70 5.19
CA ASP A 410 -2.23 -1.51 6.26
C ASP A 410 -2.81 -1.17 7.66
N ILE A 411 -4.00 -0.67 7.59
CA ILE A 411 -5.07 -0.67 8.57
C ILE A 411 -5.70 -2.05 8.40
N GLU A 412 -5.46 -2.97 9.33
CA GLU A 412 -6.08 -4.29 9.45
C GLU A 412 -7.31 -4.43 8.52
N PRO A 413 -7.20 -5.12 7.35
CA PRO A 413 -8.38 -5.41 6.56
C PRO A 413 -9.37 -6.12 7.47
N ASP A 414 -10.67 -5.88 7.32
CA ASP A 414 -11.71 -6.69 7.95
C ASP A 414 -11.30 -8.15 7.77
N ARG A 415 -10.87 -8.82 8.84
CA ARG A 415 -10.38 -10.20 8.77
C ARG A 415 -11.53 -11.17 8.96
N VAL A 416 -11.48 -12.27 8.24
CA VAL A 416 -12.38 -13.40 8.46
C VAL A 416 -11.62 -14.50 9.17
N TYR A 417 -12.21 -15.05 10.22
CA TYR A 417 -11.67 -16.14 11.01
C TYR A 417 -12.40 -17.41 10.64
N VAL A 418 -11.68 -18.34 10.03
CA VAL A 418 -12.21 -19.64 9.59
C VAL A 418 -11.49 -20.77 10.32
N PHE A 419 -12.14 -21.92 10.47
CA PHE A 419 -11.62 -23.02 11.25
C PHE A 419 -11.21 -24.19 10.35
N THR A 420 -10.07 -24.82 10.69
CA THR A 420 -9.73 -26.14 10.13
C THR A 420 -10.68 -27.22 10.70
N PRO A 421 -10.76 -28.41 10.09
CA PRO A 421 -11.52 -29.54 10.66
C PRO A 421 -11.11 -29.88 12.10
N ASP A 422 -9.85 -29.67 12.45
CA ASP A 422 -9.28 -29.91 13.79
C ASP A 422 -9.56 -28.78 14.78
N GLY A 423 -10.32 -27.73 14.37
CA GLY A 423 -10.72 -26.62 15.22
C GLY A 423 -9.68 -25.50 15.36
N HIS A 424 -8.58 -25.50 14.60
CA HIS A 424 -7.64 -24.38 14.58
C HIS A 424 -8.21 -23.20 13.81
N ALA A 425 -8.18 -22.02 14.41
CA ALA A 425 -8.60 -20.78 13.78
C ALA A 425 -7.51 -20.24 12.85
N ILE A 426 -7.88 -19.95 11.61
CA ILE A 426 -7.02 -19.32 10.58
C ILE A 426 -7.60 -17.96 10.25
N ASP A 427 -6.78 -16.92 10.34
CA ASP A 427 -7.15 -15.56 9.97
C ASP A 427 -6.78 -15.26 8.50
N LEU A 428 -7.71 -14.67 7.78
CA LEU A 428 -7.58 -14.31 6.38
C LEU A 428 -8.15 -12.89 6.15
N PRO A 429 -7.71 -12.17 5.13
CA PRO A 429 -8.34 -10.92 4.75
C PRO A 429 -9.77 -11.16 4.27
N LYS A 430 -10.66 -10.20 4.47
CA LYS A 430 -12.03 -10.25 3.97
C LYS A 430 -12.05 -10.41 2.44
N GLY A 431 -12.85 -11.34 1.96
CA GLY A 431 -12.90 -11.70 0.55
C GLY A 431 -11.94 -12.83 0.17
N ALA A 432 -11.12 -13.34 1.11
CA ALA A 432 -10.27 -14.49 0.88
C ALA A 432 -11.09 -15.73 0.49
N THR A 433 -10.48 -16.60 -0.30
CA THR A 433 -11.10 -17.78 -0.88
C THR A 433 -10.63 -19.06 -0.19
N PRO A 434 -11.30 -20.23 -0.40
CA PRO A 434 -10.79 -21.51 0.06
C PRO A 434 -9.38 -21.84 -0.47
N LEU A 435 -9.01 -21.30 -1.63
CA LEU A 435 -7.67 -21.48 -2.17
C LEU A 435 -6.64 -20.64 -1.40
N ASP A 436 -6.96 -19.39 -1.04
CA ASP A 436 -6.14 -18.59 -0.14
C ASP A 436 -5.95 -19.29 1.22
N PHE A 437 -7.03 -19.85 1.77
CA PHE A 437 -6.97 -20.65 2.99
C PHE A 437 -6.03 -21.86 2.85
N ALA A 438 -6.13 -22.63 1.74
CA ALA A 438 -5.29 -23.78 1.50
C ALA A 438 -3.79 -23.42 1.50
N TYR A 439 -3.42 -22.31 0.86
CA TYR A 439 -2.05 -21.79 0.86
C TYR A 439 -1.64 -21.23 2.22
N ARG A 440 -2.55 -20.73 3.02
CA ARG A 440 -2.28 -20.25 4.37
C ARG A 440 -1.98 -21.38 5.33
N VAL A 441 -2.70 -22.51 5.21
CA VAL A 441 -2.46 -23.70 6.00
C VAL A 441 -1.08 -24.30 5.67
N HIS A 442 -0.84 -24.62 4.41
CA HIS A 442 0.45 -25.13 3.94
C HIS A 442 0.58 -25.00 2.42
N THR A 443 1.80 -24.69 1.95
CA THR A 443 2.06 -24.52 0.50
C THR A 443 1.69 -25.77 -0.31
N GLU A 444 2.02 -26.98 0.18
CA GLU A 444 1.67 -28.25 -0.48
C GLU A 444 0.14 -28.50 -0.51
N VAL A 445 -0.59 -28.10 0.53
CA VAL A 445 -2.05 -28.19 0.56
C VAL A 445 -2.63 -27.26 -0.51
N GLY A 446 -2.08 -26.06 -0.66
CA GLY A 446 -2.46 -25.13 -1.72
C GLY A 446 -2.15 -25.69 -3.11
N HIS A 447 -0.94 -26.20 -3.35
CA HIS A 447 -0.56 -26.75 -4.65
C HIS A 447 -1.41 -27.96 -5.06
N ASN A 448 -1.79 -28.80 -4.11
CA ASN A 448 -2.57 -30.00 -4.33
C ASN A 448 -4.10 -29.81 -4.19
N CYS A 449 -4.58 -28.56 -4.02
CA CYS A 449 -5.98 -28.26 -3.83
C CYS A 449 -6.80 -28.62 -5.09
N ARG A 450 -7.92 -29.34 -4.89
CA ARG A 450 -8.88 -29.74 -5.94
C ARG A 450 -10.28 -29.21 -5.68
N GLY A 451 -10.61 -28.94 -4.44
CA GLY A 451 -11.91 -28.46 -4.02
C GLY A 451 -11.89 -28.10 -2.55
N ALA A 452 -13.00 -27.57 -2.08
CA ALA A 452 -13.17 -27.23 -0.68
C ALA A 452 -14.60 -27.57 -0.22
N LYS A 453 -14.71 -27.92 1.07
CA LYS A 453 -15.98 -28.01 1.77
C LYS A 453 -16.06 -26.96 2.85
N ILE A 454 -17.17 -26.30 2.97
CA ILE A 454 -17.47 -25.37 4.05
C ILE A 454 -18.63 -25.92 4.86
N ASN A 455 -18.40 -26.12 6.15
CA ASN A 455 -19.39 -26.74 7.05
C ASN A 455 -19.95 -28.07 6.46
N GLY A 456 -19.08 -28.90 5.86
CA GLY A 456 -19.43 -30.17 5.23
C GLY A 456 -20.03 -30.08 3.82
N ARG A 457 -20.29 -28.90 3.24
CA ARG A 457 -20.85 -28.71 1.89
C ARG A 457 -19.76 -28.32 0.90
N ILE A 458 -19.74 -28.94 -0.28
CA ILE A 458 -18.79 -28.57 -1.36
C ILE A 458 -19.14 -27.19 -1.89
N VAL A 459 -18.11 -26.32 -2.00
CA VAL A 459 -18.19 -24.98 -2.55
C VAL A 459 -17.17 -24.77 -3.67
N PRO A 460 -17.41 -23.83 -4.58
CA PRO A 460 -16.39 -23.46 -5.58
C PRO A 460 -15.17 -22.79 -4.93
N LEU A 461 -14.00 -22.93 -5.56
CA LEU A 461 -12.73 -22.40 -5.01
C LEU A 461 -12.64 -20.88 -4.97
N ASN A 462 -13.53 -20.15 -5.67
CA ASN A 462 -13.65 -18.71 -5.64
C ASN A 462 -14.76 -18.21 -4.69
N TYR A 463 -15.24 -19.07 -3.79
CA TYR A 463 -16.19 -18.68 -2.74
C TYR A 463 -15.51 -17.70 -1.76
N SER A 464 -16.21 -16.64 -1.35
CA SER A 464 -15.71 -15.68 -0.36
C SER A 464 -16.03 -16.19 1.05
N LEU A 465 -14.98 -16.53 1.79
CA LEU A 465 -15.05 -17.09 3.16
C LEU A 465 -15.66 -16.10 4.15
N GLN A 466 -16.43 -16.63 5.11
CA GLN A 466 -17.08 -15.88 6.18
C GLN A 466 -16.54 -16.29 7.54
N THR A 467 -16.53 -15.36 8.50
CA THR A 467 -16.10 -15.65 9.87
C THR A 467 -16.99 -16.73 10.52
N GLY A 468 -16.36 -17.73 11.13
CA GLY A 468 -17.02 -18.82 11.83
C GLY A 468 -17.20 -20.09 10.97
N GLU A 469 -16.83 -20.07 9.70
CA GLU A 469 -16.93 -21.24 8.82
C GLU A 469 -15.80 -22.24 9.06
N GLN A 470 -16.13 -23.52 9.02
CA GLN A 470 -15.15 -24.61 9.03
C GLN A 470 -14.81 -25.01 7.59
N VAL A 471 -13.52 -24.92 7.24
CA VAL A 471 -13.02 -25.15 5.89
C VAL A 471 -12.20 -26.44 5.84
N GLU A 472 -12.65 -27.38 5.00
CA GLU A 472 -11.93 -28.63 4.68
C GLU A 472 -11.45 -28.56 3.23
N ILE A 473 -10.12 -28.68 3.01
CA ILE A 473 -9.54 -28.69 1.66
C ILE A 473 -9.45 -30.11 1.13
N ILE A 474 -9.97 -30.31 -0.06
CA ILE A 474 -9.87 -31.58 -0.78
C ILE A 474 -8.63 -31.52 -1.64
N THR A 475 -7.63 -32.36 -1.32
CA THR A 475 -6.37 -32.46 -2.05
C THR A 475 -6.34 -33.65 -2.99
N GLY A 476 -5.64 -33.50 -4.13
CA GLY A 476 -5.38 -34.59 -5.08
C GLY A 476 -3.93 -35.10 -4.98
N LYS A 477 -3.70 -36.36 -5.32
CA LYS A 477 -2.33 -36.90 -5.43
C LYS A 477 -1.66 -36.33 -6.69
N HIS A 478 -0.49 -35.68 -6.54
CA HIS A 478 0.37 -35.18 -7.63
C HIS A 478 -0.30 -34.18 -8.59
N SER A 479 -1.05 -33.24 -8.07
CA SER A 479 -1.64 -32.16 -8.89
C SER A 479 -1.01 -30.81 -8.51
N GLY A 480 -0.28 -30.20 -9.43
CA GLY A 480 0.21 -28.84 -9.25
C GLY A 480 -0.90 -27.78 -9.40
N PRO A 481 -0.59 -26.50 -9.12
CA PRO A 481 -1.51 -25.38 -9.29
C PRO A 481 -1.96 -25.21 -10.74
N SER A 482 -3.20 -24.74 -10.94
CA SER A 482 -3.69 -24.35 -12.25
C SER A 482 -3.22 -22.94 -12.61
N ARG A 483 -2.88 -22.68 -13.87
CA ARG A 483 -2.57 -21.33 -14.37
C ARG A 483 -3.78 -20.40 -14.31
N ASP A 484 -5.01 -20.95 -14.38
CA ASP A 484 -6.24 -20.17 -14.27
C ASP A 484 -6.39 -19.51 -12.89
N TRP A 485 -5.70 -20.03 -11.86
CA TRP A 485 -5.71 -19.41 -10.53
C TRP A 485 -5.01 -18.06 -10.47
N LEU A 486 -4.10 -17.79 -11.42
CA LEU A 486 -3.43 -16.48 -11.56
C LEU A 486 -4.27 -15.44 -12.30
N ASN A 487 -5.38 -15.86 -12.94
CA ASN A 487 -6.26 -14.95 -13.63
C ASN A 487 -7.16 -14.21 -12.63
N SER A 488 -6.89 -12.92 -12.42
CA SER A 488 -7.63 -12.06 -11.50
C SER A 488 -9.14 -11.97 -11.79
N ASN A 489 -9.55 -12.16 -13.05
CA ASN A 489 -10.95 -12.09 -13.45
C ASN A 489 -11.78 -13.31 -12.98
N LEU A 490 -11.11 -14.43 -12.66
CA LEU A 490 -11.77 -15.64 -12.19
C LEU A 490 -11.90 -15.69 -10.65
N GLY A 491 -11.18 -14.83 -9.93
CA GLY A 491 -11.31 -14.64 -8.49
C GLY A 491 -10.93 -15.85 -7.64
N TYR A 492 -10.09 -16.76 -8.15
CA TYR A 492 -9.64 -17.95 -7.38
C TYR A 492 -8.70 -17.60 -6.25
N VAL A 493 -7.83 -16.61 -6.44
CA VAL A 493 -6.84 -16.14 -5.47
C VAL A 493 -6.98 -14.62 -5.33
N THR A 494 -7.21 -14.18 -4.11
CA THR A 494 -7.36 -12.76 -3.78
C THR A 494 -6.13 -12.20 -3.06
N THR A 495 -5.37 -13.07 -2.37
CA THR A 495 -4.20 -12.67 -1.60
C THR A 495 -2.93 -12.65 -2.46
N SER A 496 -2.06 -11.65 -2.22
CA SER A 496 -0.77 -11.50 -2.91
C SER A 496 0.18 -12.66 -2.60
N TRP A 497 0.21 -13.12 -1.35
CA TRP A 497 1.10 -14.19 -0.91
C TRP A 497 0.74 -15.56 -1.50
N ALA A 498 -0.55 -15.91 -1.64
CA ALA A 498 -0.95 -17.15 -2.31
C ALA A 498 -0.59 -17.11 -3.80
N ARG A 499 -0.79 -15.96 -4.45
CA ARG A 499 -0.39 -15.72 -5.84
C ARG A 499 1.11 -15.87 -6.03
N ALA A 500 1.94 -15.29 -5.14
CA ALA A 500 3.39 -15.40 -5.18
C ALA A 500 3.87 -16.86 -5.09
N LYS A 501 3.26 -17.67 -4.20
CA LYS A 501 3.57 -19.11 -4.08
C LYS A 501 3.24 -19.90 -5.35
N ILE A 502 2.13 -19.58 -6.01
CA ILE A 502 1.74 -20.19 -7.29
C ILE A 502 2.73 -19.83 -8.39
N VAL A 503 3.08 -18.53 -8.52
CA VAL A 503 4.08 -18.05 -9.49
C VAL A 503 5.43 -18.73 -9.27
N HIS A 504 5.88 -18.82 -8.00
CA HIS A 504 7.13 -19.48 -7.64
C HIS A 504 7.15 -20.96 -8.05
N TRP A 505 6.04 -21.67 -7.85
CA TRP A 505 5.92 -23.07 -8.29
C TRP A 505 6.10 -23.21 -9.81
N PHE A 506 5.48 -22.32 -10.62
CA PHE A 506 5.64 -22.33 -12.07
C PHE A 506 7.06 -21.96 -12.51
N LYS A 507 7.78 -21.12 -11.78
CA LYS A 507 9.20 -20.81 -12.03
C LYS A 507 10.11 -22.00 -11.82
N LEU A 508 9.80 -22.88 -10.86
CA LEU A 508 10.56 -24.10 -10.58
C LEU A 508 10.31 -25.21 -11.60
N GLN A 509 9.29 -25.11 -12.47
CA GLN A 509 9.05 -26.05 -13.55
C GLN A 509 10.22 -26.03 -14.54
N ALA A 510 10.49 -27.18 -15.18
CA ALA A 510 11.51 -27.26 -16.22
C ALA A 510 11.25 -26.20 -17.31
N ARG A 511 12.30 -25.48 -17.74
CA ARG A 511 12.19 -24.36 -18.72
C ARG A 511 11.40 -24.76 -19.96
N ASP A 512 11.61 -26.00 -20.46
CA ASP A 512 10.93 -26.52 -21.64
C ASP A 512 9.41 -26.61 -21.47
N GLN A 513 8.93 -26.97 -20.26
CA GLN A 513 7.50 -27.02 -19.96
C GLN A 513 6.90 -25.60 -19.93
N ASN A 514 7.65 -24.63 -19.38
CA ASN A 514 7.21 -23.24 -19.36
C ASN A 514 7.16 -22.63 -20.76
N VAL A 515 8.16 -22.92 -21.61
CA VAL A 515 8.18 -22.50 -23.02
C VAL A 515 6.97 -23.05 -23.77
N ALA A 516 6.71 -24.37 -23.65
CA ALA A 516 5.59 -25.00 -24.33
C ALA A 516 4.22 -24.43 -23.84
N ALA A 517 4.07 -24.26 -22.53
CA ALA A 517 2.84 -23.71 -21.95
C ALA A 517 2.61 -22.24 -22.33
N GLY A 518 3.67 -21.40 -22.30
CA GLY A 518 3.59 -19.98 -22.68
C GLY A 518 3.27 -19.79 -24.15
N LYS A 519 3.89 -20.61 -25.02
CA LYS A 519 3.60 -20.62 -26.47
C LYS A 519 2.14 -20.98 -26.73
N ALA A 520 1.64 -22.05 -26.13
CA ALA A 520 0.25 -22.47 -26.28
C ALA A 520 -0.75 -21.41 -25.78
N LEU A 521 -0.41 -20.69 -24.69
CA LEU A 521 -1.24 -19.61 -24.15
C LEU A 521 -1.38 -18.45 -25.12
N ILE A 522 -0.26 -17.95 -25.68
CA ILE A 522 -0.31 -16.80 -26.58
C ILE A 522 -0.92 -17.17 -27.93
N GLU A 523 -0.61 -18.33 -28.49
CA GLU A 523 -1.19 -18.80 -29.75
C GLU A 523 -2.72 -18.96 -29.64
N ARG A 524 -3.22 -19.53 -28.55
CA ARG A 524 -4.65 -19.63 -28.25
C ARG A 524 -5.33 -18.27 -28.19
N GLU A 525 -4.70 -17.28 -27.54
CA GLU A 525 -5.29 -15.96 -27.40
C GLU A 525 -5.24 -15.16 -28.69
N LEU A 526 -4.15 -15.23 -29.45
CA LEU A 526 -4.05 -14.60 -30.79
C LEU A 526 -5.09 -15.20 -31.75
N SER A 527 -5.29 -16.53 -31.70
CA SER A 527 -6.32 -17.21 -32.50
C SER A 527 -7.74 -16.79 -32.06
N ARG A 528 -7.99 -16.64 -30.75
CA ARG A 528 -9.27 -16.18 -30.21
C ARG A 528 -9.61 -14.76 -30.68
N LEU A 529 -8.60 -13.91 -30.82
CA LEU A 529 -8.75 -12.53 -31.27
C LEU A 529 -8.70 -12.39 -32.80
N ALA A 530 -8.59 -13.52 -33.54
CA ALA A 530 -8.49 -13.57 -35.00
C ALA A 530 -7.36 -12.66 -35.58
N LEU A 531 -6.26 -12.51 -34.81
CA LEU A 531 -5.10 -11.76 -35.25
C LEU A 531 -4.30 -12.58 -36.30
N PRO A 532 -3.74 -11.94 -37.33
CA PRO A 532 -2.85 -12.63 -38.30
C PRO A 532 -1.59 -13.15 -37.61
N PRO A 533 -0.84 -14.07 -38.21
CA PRO A 533 0.41 -14.59 -37.66
C PRO A 533 1.36 -13.44 -37.31
N VAL A 534 1.80 -13.41 -36.05
CA VAL A 534 2.72 -12.40 -35.52
C VAL A 534 4.12 -12.99 -35.43
N ASP A 535 5.14 -12.22 -35.80
CA ASP A 535 6.54 -12.57 -35.61
C ASP A 535 6.86 -12.50 -34.08
N PHE A 536 7.08 -13.66 -33.45
CA PHE A 536 7.33 -13.76 -32.04
C PHE A 536 8.69 -13.19 -31.61
N ASP A 537 9.68 -13.10 -32.49
CA ASP A 537 10.96 -12.48 -32.12
C ASP A 537 10.82 -10.96 -32.04
N ARG A 538 10.08 -10.34 -32.96
CA ARG A 538 9.71 -8.92 -32.85
C ARG A 538 8.82 -8.62 -31.65
N LEU A 539 7.94 -9.56 -31.29
CA LEU A 539 7.10 -9.43 -30.11
C LEU A 539 7.93 -9.50 -28.83
N ALA A 540 8.92 -10.39 -28.77
CA ALA A 540 9.86 -10.51 -27.67
C ALA A 540 10.72 -9.25 -27.51
N GLU A 541 11.22 -8.68 -28.60
CA GLU A 541 11.98 -7.42 -28.60
C GLU A 541 11.14 -6.27 -28.05
N LYS A 542 9.87 -6.14 -28.48
CA LYS A 542 8.94 -5.13 -27.98
C LYS A 542 8.56 -5.33 -26.51
N ALA A 543 8.58 -6.56 -26.02
CA ALA A 543 8.41 -6.92 -24.63
C ALA A 543 9.70 -6.78 -23.79
N ASN A 544 10.79 -6.30 -24.40
CA ASN A 544 12.12 -6.13 -23.77
C ASN A 544 12.72 -7.47 -23.26
N VAL A 545 12.50 -8.55 -24.00
CA VAL A 545 13.02 -9.91 -23.73
C VAL A 545 13.96 -10.33 -24.87
N ARG A 546 15.03 -11.06 -24.56
CA ARG A 546 16.10 -11.37 -25.53
C ARG A 546 15.67 -12.27 -26.68
N THR A 547 14.84 -13.28 -26.39
CA THR A 547 14.39 -14.27 -27.39
C THR A 547 12.91 -14.60 -27.24
N ALA A 548 12.27 -15.10 -28.32
CA ALA A 548 10.89 -15.60 -28.23
C ALA A 548 10.74 -16.74 -27.23
N GLU A 549 11.76 -17.61 -27.09
CA GLU A 549 11.73 -18.70 -26.09
C GLU A 549 11.74 -18.17 -24.64
N ASP A 550 12.55 -17.14 -24.34
CA ASP A 550 12.57 -16.50 -23.02
C ASP A 550 11.24 -15.80 -22.73
N MET A 551 10.62 -15.19 -23.76
CA MET A 551 9.29 -14.60 -23.65
C MET A 551 8.23 -15.68 -23.34
N PHE A 552 8.26 -16.82 -24.03
CA PHE A 552 7.35 -17.93 -23.74
C PHE A 552 7.60 -18.52 -22.36
N ALA A 553 8.87 -18.69 -21.96
CA ALA A 553 9.22 -19.17 -20.63
C ALA A 553 8.70 -18.24 -19.54
N ALA A 554 8.87 -16.91 -19.69
CA ALA A 554 8.40 -15.90 -18.76
C ALA A 554 6.87 -15.83 -18.74
N LEU A 555 6.19 -15.93 -19.89
CA LEU A 555 4.74 -16.03 -19.97
C LEU A 555 4.22 -17.30 -19.31
N GLY A 556 4.88 -18.42 -19.56
CA GLY A 556 4.56 -19.72 -18.99
C GLY A 556 4.78 -19.78 -17.50
N ALA A 557 5.80 -19.09 -16.97
CA ALA A 557 6.05 -18.95 -15.53
C ALA A 557 5.10 -17.94 -14.84
N GLY A 558 4.45 -17.05 -15.63
CA GLY A 558 3.58 -16.00 -15.10
C GLY A 558 4.29 -14.66 -14.82
N ASP A 559 5.55 -14.52 -15.23
CA ASP A 559 6.33 -13.27 -15.09
C ASP A 559 5.89 -12.18 -16.09
N LEU A 560 5.39 -12.59 -17.25
CA LEU A 560 4.80 -11.70 -18.27
C LEU A 560 3.28 -11.86 -18.29
N ARG A 561 2.58 -10.73 -18.36
CA ARG A 561 1.10 -10.72 -18.47
C ARG A 561 0.70 -10.92 -19.92
N LEU A 562 -0.18 -11.90 -20.17
CA LEU A 562 -0.71 -12.20 -21.49
C LEU A 562 -1.33 -10.98 -22.18
N ALA A 563 -2.08 -10.16 -21.43
CA ALA A 563 -2.71 -8.95 -21.95
C ALA A 563 -1.71 -7.92 -22.53
N HIS A 564 -0.52 -7.78 -21.92
CA HIS A 564 0.52 -6.89 -22.46
C HIS A 564 1.07 -7.39 -23.78
N LEU A 565 1.34 -8.71 -23.89
CA LEU A 565 1.82 -9.30 -25.12
C LEU A 565 0.79 -9.23 -26.25
N VAL A 566 -0.48 -9.42 -25.92
CA VAL A 566 -1.58 -9.26 -26.89
C VAL A 566 -1.66 -7.82 -27.40
N ASN A 567 -1.57 -6.82 -26.52
CA ASN A 567 -1.53 -5.42 -26.94
C ASN A 567 -0.32 -5.11 -27.84
N TYR A 568 0.86 -5.66 -27.52
CA TYR A 568 2.03 -5.51 -28.37
C TYR A 568 1.86 -6.22 -29.71
N ALA A 569 1.23 -7.40 -29.73
CA ALA A 569 0.92 -8.11 -30.95
C ALA A 569 -0.05 -7.33 -31.86
N GLN A 570 -1.10 -6.72 -31.27
CA GLN A 570 -2.03 -5.84 -32.00
C GLN A 570 -1.30 -4.64 -32.62
N GLN A 571 -0.39 -4.00 -31.90
CA GLN A 571 0.42 -2.89 -32.40
C GLN A 571 1.40 -3.30 -33.51
N LEU A 572 1.83 -4.57 -33.56
CA LEU A 572 2.67 -5.09 -34.63
C LEU A 572 1.89 -5.43 -35.91
N VAL A 573 0.63 -5.79 -35.77
CA VAL A 573 -0.29 -6.16 -36.86
C VAL A 573 -0.92 -4.92 -37.50
N GLU A 574 -1.17 -3.86 -36.76
CA GLU A 574 -1.56 -2.56 -37.30
C GLU A 574 -0.29 -1.82 -37.71
N PRO A 575 0.05 -1.74 -39.02
CA PRO A 575 1.20 -0.95 -39.44
C PRO A 575 0.94 0.50 -39.16
N ASP A 576 1.89 1.12 -38.44
CA ASP A 576 1.98 2.54 -38.15
C ASP A 576 1.41 3.41 -39.30
N ARG A 577 0.25 3.92 -39.10
CA ARG A 577 -0.25 5.06 -39.85
C ARG A 577 -0.02 6.33 -39.04
N ASP A 578 1.10 6.52 -38.39
CA ASP A 578 1.57 7.81 -37.89
C ASP A 578 2.86 7.66 -37.04
N SER A 579 3.94 7.17 -37.66
CA SER A 579 5.30 7.41 -37.17
C SER A 579 6.13 8.16 -38.22
N GLU A 580 5.69 9.35 -38.58
CA GLU A 580 6.60 10.37 -39.06
C GLU A 580 6.94 11.35 -37.95
N GLN A 581 8.17 11.15 -37.46
CA GLN A 581 9.08 12.15 -36.89
C GLN A 581 8.50 13.17 -35.89
N LEU A 582 8.72 12.91 -34.60
CA LEU A 582 8.84 13.96 -33.60
C LEU A 582 10.31 14.25 -33.28
N GLU A 583 10.97 15.00 -34.19
CA GLU A 583 12.13 15.81 -33.81
C GLU A 583 11.69 16.94 -32.88
N LEU A 584 12.30 16.99 -31.71
CA LEU A 584 12.14 18.10 -30.75
C LEU A 584 12.79 19.38 -31.31
N ILE A 585 12.00 20.27 -31.90
CA ILE A 585 12.42 21.63 -32.28
C ILE A 585 11.74 22.63 -31.32
N PRO A 586 12.48 23.61 -30.76
CA PRO A 586 11.92 24.57 -29.80
C PRO A 586 10.89 25.49 -30.48
N ARG A 587 9.71 25.61 -29.87
CA ARG A 587 8.55 26.35 -30.37
C ARG A 587 8.80 27.85 -30.47
N LYS A 588 8.75 28.37 -31.69
CA LYS A 588 8.34 29.74 -31.99
C LYS A 588 6.81 29.77 -32.19
N PRO A 589 6.10 30.87 -31.88
CA PRO A 589 4.64 30.95 -32.01
C PRO A 589 4.23 30.73 -33.46
N SER A 590 3.45 29.65 -33.68
CA SER A 590 3.09 29.17 -35.01
C SER A 590 1.90 29.90 -35.59
N LYS A 591 2.03 30.22 -36.85
CA LYS A 591 0.93 30.54 -37.76
C LYS A 591 -0.04 29.36 -37.82
N ILE A 592 -1.34 29.65 -37.80
CA ILE A 592 -2.47 28.74 -37.82
C ILE A 592 -2.34 27.82 -39.05
N GLY A 593 -2.04 26.53 -38.81
CA GLY A 593 -2.00 25.48 -39.82
C GLY A 593 -3.42 24.91 -40.07
N HIS A 594 -3.72 24.63 -41.32
CA HIS A 594 -5.00 24.11 -41.80
C HIS A 594 -5.37 22.80 -41.08
N GLY A 595 -6.40 22.86 -40.19
CA GLY A 595 -7.00 21.67 -39.60
C GLY A 595 -7.64 20.80 -40.65
N LYS A 596 -7.54 19.47 -40.50
CA LYS A 596 -8.27 18.49 -41.31
C LYS A 596 -9.77 18.88 -41.26
N ARG A 597 -10.44 18.85 -42.41
CA ARG A 597 -11.87 19.13 -42.57
C ARG A 597 -12.63 18.33 -41.53
N GLY A 598 -13.23 19.03 -40.56
CA GLY A 598 -14.01 18.40 -39.48
C GLY A 598 -15.42 18.00 -39.94
N ASP A 599 -16.02 17.11 -39.24
CA ASP A 599 -17.38 16.58 -39.49
C ASP A 599 -18.49 17.66 -39.33
N VAL A 600 -18.17 18.84 -38.84
CA VAL A 600 -19.10 19.94 -38.60
C VAL A 600 -18.61 21.21 -39.30
N GLN A 601 -19.46 21.79 -40.16
CA GLN A 601 -19.21 23.09 -40.76
C GLN A 601 -19.85 24.19 -39.92
N ILE A 602 -19.07 25.24 -39.64
CA ILE A 602 -19.53 26.42 -38.91
C ILE A 602 -19.77 27.55 -39.90
N GLN A 603 -21.01 28.01 -39.98
CA GLN A 603 -21.34 29.18 -40.85
C GLN A 603 -20.63 30.44 -40.32
N GLY A 604 -19.85 31.09 -41.18
CA GLY A 604 -19.25 32.42 -40.94
C GLY A 604 -17.90 32.47 -40.27
N VAL A 605 -17.35 31.33 -39.74
CA VAL A 605 -16.01 31.33 -39.10
C VAL A 605 -15.26 30.04 -39.44
N GLY A 606 -14.35 30.12 -40.41
CA GLY A 606 -13.49 28.97 -40.76
C GLY A 606 -12.50 28.64 -39.65
N ASN A 607 -12.33 27.33 -39.30
CA ASN A 607 -11.26 26.75 -38.48
C ASN A 607 -11.29 26.94 -36.94
N LEU A 608 -12.45 26.95 -36.30
CA LEU A 608 -12.53 26.77 -34.84
C LEU A 608 -12.49 25.27 -34.48
N LEU A 609 -11.76 24.96 -33.39
CA LEU A 609 -11.78 23.61 -32.80
C LEU A 609 -13.21 23.29 -32.34
N THR A 610 -13.77 22.16 -32.79
CA THR A 610 -15.09 21.71 -32.40
C THR A 610 -15.02 20.49 -31.51
N GLN A 611 -15.87 20.45 -30.46
CA GLN A 611 -15.99 19.34 -29.54
C GLN A 611 -17.48 18.98 -29.36
N MET A 612 -17.83 17.69 -29.42
CA MET A 612 -19.17 17.22 -29.14
C MET A 612 -19.50 17.32 -27.66
N ALA A 613 -20.67 17.82 -27.33
CA ALA A 613 -21.13 17.97 -25.95
C ALA A 613 -21.46 16.61 -25.31
N GLY A 614 -20.86 16.31 -24.16
CA GLY A 614 -21.11 15.08 -23.43
C GLY A 614 -22.55 14.95 -22.87
N CYS A 615 -23.22 16.09 -22.61
CA CYS A 615 -24.59 16.13 -22.06
C CYS A 615 -25.69 15.65 -23.02
N CYS A 616 -25.52 15.78 -24.35
CA CYS A 616 -26.54 15.43 -25.33
C CYS A 616 -26.03 14.55 -26.48
N GLN A 617 -24.70 14.34 -26.58
CA GLN A 617 -24.04 13.45 -27.53
C GLN A 617 -24.65 13.54 -28.95
N PRO A 618 -24.53 14.72 -29.64
CA PRO A 618 -25.17 14.93 -30.92
C PRO A 618 -24.64 13.96 -32.00
N LEU A 619 -25.53 13.49 -32.86
CA LEU A 619 -25.22 12.56 -33.97
C LEU A 619 -25.49 13.23 -35.32
N PRO A 620 -24.78 12.85 -36.40
CA PRO A 620 -25.14 13.22 -37.74
C PRO A 620 -26.62 12.92 -38.05
N GLY A 621 -27.37 13.98 -38.44
CA GLY A 621 -28.83 13.96 -38.58
C GLY A 621 -29.58 14.67 -37.46
N ASP A 622 -29.00 14.88 -36.28
CA ASP A 622 -29.60 15.73 -35.24
C ASP A 622 -29.54 17.22 -35.63
N PRO A 623 -30.56 18.04 -35.32
CA PRO A 623 -30.42 19.50 -35.39
C PRO A 623 -29.46 19.99 -34.32
N ILE A 624 -28.41 20.72 -34.71
CA ILE A 624 -27.30 21.11 -33.83
C ILE A 624 -27.15 22.63 -33.69
N VAL A 625 -26.54 23.05 -32.59
CA VAL A 625 -26.15 24.42 -32.29
C VAL A 625 -24.77 24.45 -31.60
N GLY A 626 -23.96 25.42 -31.93
CA GLY A 626 -22.62 25.61 -31.33
C GLY A 626 -22.65 26.64 -30.21
N TYR A 627 -21.91 26.37 -29.14
CA TYR A 627 -21.64 27.32 -28.06
C TYR A 627 -20.14 27.59 -27.98
N ILE A 628 -19.75 28.87 -28.04
CA ILE A 628 -18.35 29.32 -27.98
C ILE A 628 -17.88 29.26 -26.53
N THR A 629 -16.92 28.39 -26.23
CA THR A 629 -16.32 28.27 -24.90
C THR A 629 -15.01 29.06 -24.83
N LEU A 630 -14.73 29.69 -23.68
CA LEU A 630 -13.49 30.40 -23.44
C LEU A 630 -12.29 29.41 -23.45
N GLY A 631 -11.41 29.56 -24.45
CA GLY A 631 -10.15 28.80 -24.56
C GLY A 631 -10.23 27.36 -25.07
N ARG A 632 -11.44 26.80 -25.35
CA ARG A 632 -11.62 25.39 -25.79
C ARG A 632 -12.28 25.24 -27.17
N GLY A 633 -12.58 26.34 -27.86
CA GLY A 633 -13.28 26.29 -29.16
C GLY A 633 -14.80 26.24 -29.01
N VAL A 634 -15.48 25.56 -29.93
CA VAL A 634 -16.94 25.49 -30.00
C VAL A 634 -17.44 24.12 -29.54
N THR A 635 -18.32 24.10 -28.54
CA THR A 635 -19.00 22.87 -28.11
C THR A 635 -20.32 22.72 -28.89
N ILE A 636 -20.48 21.57 -29.53
CA ILE A 636 -21.65 21.27 -30.36
C ILE A 636 -22.71 20.57 -29.53
N HIS A 637 -23.86 21.16 -29.43
CA HIS A 637 -25.02 20.61 -28.73
C HIS A 637 -26.16 20.34 -29.72
N ARG A 638 -27.11 19.49 -29.31
CA ARG A 638 -28.40 19.40 -29.99
C ARG A 638 -29.22 20.65 -29.66
N GLN A 639 -30.07 21.10 -30.59
CA GLN A 639 -30.91 22.30 -30.37
C GLN A 639 -31.92 22.11 -29.25
N ASP A 640 -32.39 20.89 -28.99
CA ASP A 640 -33.31 20.52 -27.90
C ASP A 640 -32.65 20.20 -26.56
N CYS A 641 -31.33 20.38 -26.44
CA CYS A 641 -30.58 20.09 -25.22
C CYS A 641 -30.91 21.12 -24.12
N ALA A 642 -31.28 20.65 -22.92
CA ALA A 642 -31.56 21.51 -21.77
C ALA A 642 -30.41 22.47 -21.44
N THR A 643 -29.17 21.97 -21.49
CA THR A 643 -27.96 22.80 -21.27
C THR A 643 -27.80 23.87 -22.35
N ALA A 644 -28.04 23.54 -23.64
CA ALA A 644 -27.96 24.52 -24.73
C ALA A 644 -29.04 25.60 -24.61
N LEU A 645 -30.26 25.21 -24.23
CA LEU A 645 -31.37 26.14 -24.00
C LEU A 645 -31.10 27.10 -22.83
N GLN A 646 -30.52 26.59 -21.73
CA GLN A 646 -30.08 27.41 -20.61
C GLN A 646 -28.96 28.42 -21.01
N LEU A 647 -27.99 27.96 -21.78
CA LEU A 647 -26.88 28.79 -22.25
C LEU A 647 -27.40 29.83 -23.23
N ALA A 648 -28.34 29.51 -24.12
CA ALA A 648 -28.98 30.45 -25.04
C ALA A 648 -29.77 31.54 -24.29
N GLY A 649 -30.35 31.23 -23.14
CA GLY A 649 -31.05 32.18 -22.29
C GLY A 649 -30.11 33.11 -21.48
N ARG A 650 -28.89 32.64 -21.16
CA ARG A 650 -27.90 33.41 -20.36
C ARG A 650 -26.94 34.23 -21.20
N GLU A 651 -26.42 33.64 -22.29
CA GLU A 651 -25.37 34.22 -23.14
C GLU A 651 -25.68 33.97 -24.62
N PRO A 652 -26.75 34.60 -25.18
CA PRO A 652 -27.20 34.39 -26.56
C PRO A 652 -26.14 34.74 -27.61
N GLU A 653 -25.27 35.70 -27.33
CA GLU A 653 -24.16 36.15 -28.19
C GLU A 653 -23.06 35.13 -28.43
N ARG A 654 -22.99 34.07 -27.60
CA ARG A 654 -22.03 32.97 -27.74
C ARG A 654 -22.62 31.76 -28.48
N MET A 655 -23.89 31.84 -28.85
CA MET A 655 -24.54 30.81 -29.66
C MET A 655 -24.30 31.04 -31.13
N ILE A 656 -23.88 30.02 -31.84
CA ILE A 656 -23.63 30.08 -33.29
C ILE A 656 -24.39 28.97 -34.00
N GLN A 657 -24.85 29.26 -35.22
CA GLN A 657 -25.45 28.23 -36.07
C GLN A 657 -24.36 27.37 -36.68
N VAL A 658 -24.55 26.06 -36.60
CA VAL A 658 -23.64 25.06 -37.11
C VAL A 658 -24.43 24.00 -37.91
N SER A 659 -23.79 23.42 -38.93
CA SER A 659 -24.38 22.33 -39.71
C SER A 659 -23.41 21.17 -39.85
N TRP A 660 -23.96 19.93 -40.00
CA TRP A 660 -23.15 18.75 -40.27
C TRP A 660 -22.48 18.84 -41.65
N GLY A 661 -21.21 18.36 -41.74
CA GLY A 661 -20.51 18.25 -43.00
C GLY A 661 -21.10 17.16 -43.92
N PRO A 662 -20.71 17.12 -45.20
CA PRO A 662 -21.35 16.31 -46.24
C PRO A 662 -21.20 14.79 -46.11
N GLU A 663 -20.25 14.25 -45.32
CA GLU A 663 -20.12 12.80 -45.09
C GLU A 663 -19.56 12.52 -43.70
N PRO A 664 -20.25 11.67 -42.88
CA PRO A 664 -19.73 11.21 -41.60
C PRO A 664 -18.70 10.08 -41.85
N VAL A 665 -17.40 10.38 -41.64
CA VAL A 665 -16.32 9.40 -41.73
C VAL A 665 -16.06 8.66 -40.42
N ARG A 666 -16.77 8.99 -39.33
CA ARG A 666 -16.52 8.49 -37.98
C ARG A 666 -17.80 7.96 -37.32
N THR A 667 -17.60 7.06 -36.35
CA THR A 667 -18.65 6.62 -35.41
C THR A 667 -18.66 7.53 -34.17
N TYR A 668 -19.84 7.70 -33.60
CA TYR A 668 -20.09 8.58 -32.44
C TYR A 668 -20.65 7.76 -31.28
N PRO A 669 -20.15 7.98 -30.06
CA PRO A 669 -20.72 7.31 -28.87
C PRO A 669 -22.14 7.83 -28.58
N VAL A 670 -23.05 6.92 -28.30
CA VAL A 670 -24.43 7.26 -27.87
C VAL A 670 -24.88 6.31 -26.78
N ASP A 671 -25.61 6.86 -25.79
CA ASP A 671 -26.19 6.09 -24.71
C ASP A 671 -27.63 5.71 -25.05
N ILE A 672 -27.94 4.42 -24.97
CA ILE A 672 -29.28 3.88 -25.11
C ILE A 672 -29.73 3.22 -23.82
N ALA A 673 -31.02 3.31 -23.51
CA ALA A 673 -31.67 2.63 -22.41
C ALA A 673 -32.69 1.63 -22.95
N ILE A 674 -32.58 0.39 -22.49
CA ILE A 674 -33.52 -0.69 -22.82
C ILE A 674 -34.18 -1.13 -21.52
N ARG A 675 -35.50 -1.13 -21.48
CA ARG A 675 -36.30 -1.65 -20.39
C ARG A 675 -37.01 -2.90 -20.85
N ALA A 676 -36.90 -3.97 -20.10
CA ALA A 676 -37.46 -5.29 -20.47
C ALA A 676 -37.97 -6.04 -19.25
N TYR A 677 -38.80 -7.03 -19.43
CA TYR A 677 -39.06 -8.04 -18.41
C TYR A 677 -37.83 -8.94 -18.28
N ASP A 678 -37.40 -9.16 -17.02
CA ASP A 678 -36.18 -9.93 -16.75
C ASP A 678 -36.34 -11.41 -17.10
N ARG A 679 -35.42 -11.96 -17.87
CA ARG A 679 -35.36 -13.37 -18.24
C ARG A 679 -33.94 -13.82 -18.54
N SER A 680 -33.70 -15.11 -18.38
CA SER A 680 -32.46 -15.72 -18.81
C SER A 680 -32.24 -15.53 -20.32
N GLY A 681 -31.04 -15.09 -20.72
CA GLY A 681 -30.64 -14.87 -22.10
C GLY A 681 -30.99 -13.49 -22.69
N LEU A 682 -31.63 -12.58 -21.95
CA LEU A 682 -31.98 -11.24 -22.44
C LEU A 682 -30.75 -10.46 -22.96
N LEU A 683 -29.65 -10.44 -22.19
CA LEU A 683 -28.40 -9.77 -22.59
C LEU A 683 -27.81 -10.40 -23.87
N ARG A 684 -27.87 -11.74 -23.99
CA ARG A 684 -27.40 -12.43 -25.17
C ARG A 684 -28.18 -12.01 -26.43
N ASP A 685 -29.49 -11.92 -26.31
CA ASP A 685 -30.36 -11.60 -27.45
C ASP A 685 -30.14 -10.14 -27.91
N VAL A 686 -30.01 -9.20 -26.96
CA VAL A 686 -29.65 -7.80 -27.28
C VAL A 686 -28.24 -7.72 -27.90
N SER A 687 -27.24 -8.43 -27.35
CA SER A 687 -25.90 -8.48 -27.91
C SER A 687 -25.87 -9.07 -29.31
N GLN A 688 -26.73 -10.05 -29.61
CA GLN A 688 -26.83 -10.65 -30.94
C GLN A 688 -27.33 -9.65 -31.97
N VAL A 689 -28.30 -8.79 -31.60
CA VAL A 689 -28.77 -7.71 -32.48
C VAL A 689 -27.68 -6.70 -32.76
N LEU A 690 -26.91 -6.29 -31.74
CA LEU A 690 -25.80 -5.36 -31.88
C LEU A 690 -24.70 -5.94 -32.79
N LEU A 691 -24.40 -7.23 -32.63
CA LEU A 691 -23.44 -7.95 -33.48
C LEU A 691 -23.88 -8.01 -34.94
N ASN A 692 -25.14 -8.31 -35.16
CA ASN A 692 -25.74 -8.40 -36.52
C ASN A 692 -25.72 -7.05 -37.25
N GLU A 693 -25.85 -5.95 -36.50
CA GLU A 693 -25.77 -4.58 -37.01
C GLU A 693 -24.32 -4.07 -37.09
N ARG A 694 -23.34 -4.87 -36.67
CA ARG A 694 -21.91 -4.52 -36.60
C ARG A 694 -21.65 -3.25 -35.79
N ILE A 695 -22.37 -3.09 -34.69
CA ILE A 695 -22.28 -1.94 -33.80
C ILE A 695 -21.33 -2.28 -32.66
N ASN A 696 -20.32 -1.42 -32.44
CA ASN A 696 -19.40 -1.56 -31.34
C ASN A 696 -20.05 -1.09 -30.03
N VAL A 697 -19.81 -1.84 -28.92
CA VAL A 697 -20.32 -1.54 -27.59
C VAL A 697 -19.17 -1.12 -26.70
N LEU A 698 -19.22 0.10 -26.17
CA LEU A 698 -18.20 0.66 -25.30
C LEU A 698 -18.45 0.31 -23.83
N ALA A 699 -19.70 0.33 -23.40
CA ALA A 699 -20.08 0.02 -22.02
C ALA A 699 -21.47 -0.62 -21.96
N VAL A 700 -21.66 -1.51 -20.97
CA VAL A 700 -22.96 -2.13 -20.66
C VAL A 700 -23.14 -2.11 -19.15
N ASN A 701 -24.27 -1.59 -18.71
CA ASN A 701 -24.71 -1.63 -17.33
C ASN A 701 -26.12 -2.22 -17.28
N THR A 702 -26.31 -3.34 -16.58
CA THR A 702 -27.61 -4.01 -16.45
C THR A 702 -28.00 -4.09 -14.99
N ARG A 703 -29.21 -3.67 -14.66
CA ARG A 703 -29.80 -3.77 -13.33
C ARG A 703 -31.15 -4.48 -13.43
N SER A 704 -31.28 -5.55 -12.67
CA SER A 704 -32.56 -6.28 -12.51
C SER A 704 -33.23 -5.82 -11.22
N ASN A 705 -34.54 -5.49 -11.34
CA ASN A 705 -35.42 -5.24 -10.20
C ASN A 705 -36.24 -6.50 -9.94
N LYS A 706 -36.00 -7.13 -8.79
CA LYS A 706 -36.71 -8.36 -8.39
C LYS A 706 -38.17 -8.14 -7.96
N GLU A 707 -38.53 -6.92 -7.56
CA GLU A 707 -39.89 -6.59 -7.14
C GLU A 707 -40.85 -6.53 -8.33
N ASP A 708 -40.39 -5.96 -9.45
CA ASP A 708 -41.20 -5.76 -10.65
C ASP A 708 -40.87 -6.77 -11.76
N ASN A 709 -39.94 -7.69 -11.53
CA ASN A 709 -39.40 -8.60 -12.55
C ASN A 709 -38.95 -7.88 -13.84
N THR A 710 -38.39 -6.66 -13.73
CA THR A 710 -37.92 -5.87 -14.86
C THR A 710 -36.39 -5.73 -14.84
N ALA A 711 -35.80 -5.69 -16.02
CA ALA A 711 -34.38 -5.37 -16.22
C ALA A 711 -34.24 -4.05 -16.97
N THR A 712 -33.37 -3.19 -16.48
CA THR A 712 -32.96 -1.97 -17.18
C THR A 712 -31.52 -2.12 -17.63
N MET A 713 -31.28 -2.00 -18.93
CA MET A 713 -29.97 -2.09 -19.54
C MET A 713 -29.60 -0.71 -20.10
N GLN A 714 -28.44 -0.19 -19.69
CA GLN A 714 -27.86 1.03 -20.24
C GLN A 714 -26.63 0.61 -21.05
N LEU A 715 -26.59 0.97 -22.32
CA LEU A 715 -25.50 0.63 -23.21
C LEU A 715 -24.96 1.92 -23.85
N THR A 716 -23.65 2.07 -23.85
CA THR A 716 -22.94 3.06 -24.66
C THR A 716 -22.43 2.36 -25.93
N ILE A 717 -22.91 2.79 -27.09
CA ILE A 717 -22.62 2.18 -28.39
C ILE A 717 -22.04 3.19 -29.34
N GLU A 718 -21.27 2.74 -30.34
CA GLU A 718 -20.69 3.58 -31.40
C GLU A 718 -21.45 3.42 -32.71
N ILE A 719 -22.03 4.49 -33.23
CA ILE A 719 -22.85 4.49 -34.44
C ILE A 719 -22.48 5.65 -35.39
N PRO A 720 -22.66 5.49 -36.72
CA PRO A 720 -22.30 6.52 -37.70
C PRO A 720 -23.32 7.67 -37.78
N GLY A 721 -24.57 7.48 -37.34
CA GLY A 721 -25.60 8.53 -37.44
C GLY A 721 -26.97 8.10 -36.93
N LEU A 722 -27.93 9.02 -37.03
CA LEU A 722 -29.28 8.88 -36.47
C LEU A 722 -30.10 7.76 -37.15
N ASP A 723 -29.92 7.54 -38.45
CA ASP A 723 -30.58 6.46 -39.19
C ASP A 723 -30.19 5.06 -38.71
N ALA A 724 -28.90 4.87 -38.41
CA ALA A 724 -28.40 3.61 -37.84
C ALA A 724 -28.95 3.38 -36.42
N LEU A 725 -29.06 4.43 -35.61
CA LEU A 725 -29.69 4.37 -34.29
C LEU A 725 -31.14 3.98 -34.40
N GLY A 726 -31.89 4.58 -35.32
CA GLY A 726 -33.32 4.28 -35.55
C GLY A 726 -33.55 2.81 -35.91
N ARG A 727 -32.75 2.26 -36.85
CA ARG A 727 -32.79 0.83 -37.20
C ARG A 727 -32.48 -0.08 -36.03
N LEU A 728 -31.45 0.24 -35.25
CA LEU A 728 -31.08 -0.55 -34.07
C LEU A 728 -32.22 -0.57 -33.05
N LEU A 729 -32.73 0.60 -32.65
CA LEU A 729 -33.79 0.70 -31.66
C LEU A 729 -35.06 -0.03 -32.10
N ALA A 730 -35.42 0.06 -33.40
CA ALA A 730 -36.55 -0.70 -33.96
C ALA A 730 -36.36 -2.21 -33.85
N ARG A 731 -35.17 -2.73 -34.18
CA ARG A 731 -34.85 -4.17 -34.06
C ARG A 731 -34.79 -4.64 -32.61
N VAL A 732 -34.24 -3.87 -31.72
CA VAL A 732 -34.19 -4.20 -30.29
C VAL A 732 -35.63 -4.23 -29.73
N SER A 733 -36.49 -3.29 -30.12
CA SER A 733 -37.87 -3.25 -29.67
C SER A 733 -38.72 -4.45 -30.16
N GLN A 734 -38.28 -5.14 -31.22
CA GLN A 734 -38.92 -6.36 -31.73
C GLN A 734 -38.54 -7.62 -30.96
N LEU A 735 -37.52 -7.57 -30.10
CA LEU A 735 -37.18 -8.73 -29.30
C LEU A 735 -38.26 -9.04 -28.26
N PRO A 736 -38.50 -10.33 -27.96
CA PRO A 736 -39.49 -10.70 -26.96
C PRO A 736 -39.12 -10.18 -25.59
N ASN A 737 -40.10 -9.68 -24.85
CA ASN A 737 -40.00 -9.13 -23.50
C ASN A 737 -39.34 -7.73 -23.38
N ILE A 738 -39.02 -7.06 -24.48
CA ILE A 738 -38.63 -5.66 -24.45
C ILE A 738 -39.89 -4.79 -24.24
N ILE A 739 -39.83 -3.92 -23.23
CA ILE A 739 -40.90 -2.97 -22.92
C ILE A 739 -40.65 -1.67 -23.70
N GLU A 740 -39.39 -1.20 -23.66
CA GLU A 740 -38.99 0.05 -24.27
C GLU A 740 -37.51 0.04 -24.63
N ALA A 741 -37.17 0.51 -25.82
CA ALA A 741 -35.78 0.81 -26.20
C ALA A 741 -35.71 2.24 -26.71
N ARG A 742 -34.90 3.07 -26.06
CA ARG A 742 -34.78 4.51 -26.38
C ARG A 742 -33.37 5.03 -26.23
N ARG A 743 -33.09 6.11 -26.95
CA ARG A 743 -31.88 6.90 -26.67
C ARG A 743 -32.01 7.51 -25.29
N ASN A 744 -30.93 7.40 -24.48
CA ASN A 744 -30.93 7.99 -23.15
C ASN A 744 -30.89 9.52 -23.29
N ARG A 745 -31.88 10.21 -22.74
CA ARG A 745 -31.84 11.66 -22.59
C ARG A 745 -31.28 11.90 -21.19
N THR A 746 -29.99 12.27 -21.10
CA THR A 746 -29.45 12.78 -19.84
C THR A 746 -30.25 14.03 -19.47
N PRO A 747 -30.82 14.11 -18.26
CA PRO A 747 -31.67 15.24 -17.86
C PRO A 747 -30.91 16.58 -17.84
#